data_5c46e8441e92eea8d87524ec5ed39f64
#
_entry.id   5c46e8441e92eea8d87524ec5ed39f64
#
_cell.length_a   1.000
_cell.length_b   1.000
_cell.length_c   1.000
_cell.angle_alpha   90.00
_cell.angle_beta   90.00
_cell.angle_gamma   90.00
#
_symmetry.space_group_name_H-M   'P 1'
#
loop_
_entity.id
_entity.type
_entity.pdbx_description
1 polymer ?
#
loop_
_entity_poly.entity_id
_entity_poly.type
_entity_poly.pdbx_seq_one_letter_code
_entity_poly.pdbx_strand_id
1 'polypeptide(L)'
;MAPPTGSAPASPTPRGSRLRWDLGAEQIRSAAAQLVARTRQVYDAVGALERREVSEQNTLRALAAAELDYTVQRNMLDFPQHVSPSREVRSASTEADKQLSEFDVETSMRQDVYQRITWLQEKLDGASLKPEAKRYLERLVKLGQRSGLHLSREVQEVRRRLSASDWAKSPSRARTRGRTVPGREAAQAAFKEVRPLWGLGGGEPDLWGGGRGWAAHIVSSLPQKIKEIKKKLSVLCIDFSKNLNEDATFLAFTREELGGLPEDFLSSLEKAEEGGGKLKVTLKYPHYFPLMKKCHVPETRKRMEERFNSRCKEENCRILQQLVELRAQKSALLGFETHAAFVLEMNMAKECKTVAAFLDDLAAKLKPLGEKERAVILGLKQRECEQRALPFDGRINAWDMRYYMNQVEETQYSVDQNLLKEFFPMQVVTDGLLGIYQELLGLTFRREEDAQAWHEDVQLYTVQDPASGETLGQFYLDLYPREGKYGHAACFGLQPGCLLPDGSRLTAVAAMVANFTKPTQEAPSLLQHDEVETYFHEFGHVMHQLCSQADFAMFSGTHVERDFVEAPSQMLENWVWEKVPLQRMARHYKTGEHIPSELLEKLIRSRQANTGLFNLRQIVLAKVDQALHRQPKADPAEEYARLCQEVLGVPATPGTNMPATFGHLAGGYDAQYYGYLWSEVYSMDMFYTRFKQEGVMSPKVGLDYRNCILRPGGSVDAVEMLLQFLGRPPTQDAFLESKGLAVGPGSLPSAC
;
A
#
# COMPACT_ATOMS: atom_id res chain seq x y z
N MET A 1 -12.90 -57.05 -10.66
CA MET A 1 -12.02 -56.13 -11.39
C MET A 1 -12.51 -54.71 -11.14
N ALA A 2 -11.78 -53.95 -10.31
CA ALA A 2 -12.04 -52.54 -10.09
C ALA A 2 -11.41 -51.73 -11.24
N PRO A 3 -12.01 -50.61 -11.70
CA PRO A 3 -11.41 -49.78 -12.72
C PRO A 3 -10.20 -49.03 -12.16
N PRO A 4 -9.21 -48.66 -13.01
CA PRO A 4 -8.01 -47.97 -12.56
C PRO A 4 -8.35 -46.54 -12.10
N THR A 5 -7.91 -46.20 -10.92
CA THR A 5 -7.91 -44.84 -10.39
C THR A 5 -7.06 -43.97 -11.29
N GLY A 6 -7.70 -43.01 -11.97
CA GLY A 6 -7.00 -42.00 -12.73
C GLY A 6 -6.05 -41.22 -11.81
N SER A 7 -4.77 -41.26 -12.12
CA SER A 7 -3.77 -40.43 -11.48
C SER A 7 -4.13 -38.92 -11.69
N ALA A 8 -4.20 -38.18 -10.61
CA ALA A 8 -4.29 -36.74 -10.67
C ALA A 8 -3.14 -36.21 -11.54
N PRO A 9 -3.34 -35.15 -12.34
CA PRO A 9 -2.27 -34.58 -13.13
C PRO A 9 -1.15 -34.12 -12.18
N ALA A 10 0.10 -34.51 -12.47
CA ALA A 10 1.27 -34.14 -11.71
C ALA A 10 1.35 -32.60 -11.60
N SER A 11 1.62 -32.09 -10.40
CA SER A 11 1.85 -30.65 -10.18
C SER A 11 3.01 -30.18 -11.06
N PRO A 12 2.92 -28.97 -11.66
CA PRO A 12 3.97 -28.46 -12.54
C PRO A 12 5.29 -28.27 -11.77
N THR A 13 6.41 -28.64 -12.38
CA THR A 13 7.75 -28.56 -11.78
C THR A 13 8.12 -27.10 -11.49
N PRO A 14 8.50 -26.73 -10.25
CA PRO A 14 8.88 -25.38 -9.90
C PRO A 14 10.15 -24.90 -10.62
N ARG A 15 10.18 -23.65 -11.07
CA ARG A 15 11.37 -22.96 -11.56
C ARG A 15 11.80 -21.87 -10.58
N GLY A 16 13.09 -21.84 -10.24
CA GLY A 16 13.69 -20.96 -9.26
C GLY A 16 13.75 -19.47 -9.65
N SER A 17 14.42 -18.69 -8.82
CA SER A 17 14.62 -17.24 -9.00
C SER A 17 15.33 -16.91 -10.31
N ARG A 18 14.88 -15.84 -10.98
CA ARG A 18 15.49 -15.22 -12.17
C ARG A 18 16.20 -13.90 -11.84
N LEU A 19 16.26 -13.54 -10.57
CA LEU A 19 16.75 -12.24 -10.11
C LEU A 19 18.27 -12.21 -10.00
N ARG A 20 18.84 -11.01 -10.22
CA ARG A 20 20.28 -10.73 -10.16
C ARG A 20 20.52 -9.44 -9.40
N TRP A 21 21.46 -9.46 -8.46
CA TRP A 21 21.78 -8.31 -7.60
C TRP A 21 23.19 -7.75 -7.86
N ASP A 22 23.88 -8.28 -8.85
CA ASP A 22 25.25 -7.92 -9.26
C ASP A 22 25.32 -6.85 -10.36
N LEU A 23 24.18 -6.22 -10.71
CA LEU A 23 24.10 -5.25 -11.78
C LEU A 23 24.69 -3.90 -11.35
N GLY A 24 25.67 -3.40 -12.12
CA GLY A 24 26.16 -2.04 -12.02
C GLY A 24 25.22 -1.03 -12.70
N ALA A 25 25.46 0.27 -12.47
CA ALA A 25 24.62 1.35 -12.96
C ALA A 25 24.37 1.32 -14.48
N GLU A 26 25.42 1.14 -15.29
CA GLU A 26 25.29 1.06 -16.76
C GLU A 26 24.51 -0.17 -17.22
N GLN A 27 24.66 -1.29 -16.51
CA GLN A 27 23.92 -2.51 -16.81
C GLN A 27 22.43 -2.33 -16.52
N ILE A 28 22.07 -1.63 -15.45
CA ILE A 28 20.67 -1.29 -15.11
C ILE A 28 20.04 -0.44 -16.22
N ARG A 29 20.72 0.63 -16.66
CA ARG A 29 20.24 1.50 -17.75
C ARG A 29 20.05 0.73 -19.05
N SER A 30 21.05 -0.07 -19.43
CA SER A 30 20.99 -0.90 -20.64
C SER A 30 19.89 -1.95 -20.59
N ALA A 31 19.72 -2.63 -19.45
CA ALA A 31 18.69 -3.65 -19.27
C ALA A 31 17.28 -3.03 -19.33
N ALA A 32 17.06 -1.85 -18.75
CA ALA A 32 15.79 -1.13 -18.86
C ALA A 32 15.42 -0.80 -20.31
N ALA A 33 16.37 -0.30 -21.09
CA ALA A 33 16.15 -0.01 -22.51
C ALA A 33 15.83 -1.27 -23.32
N GLN A 34 16.55 -2.37 -23.07
CA GLN A 34 16.30 -3.67 -23.71
C GLN A 34 14.94 -4.25 -23.33
N LEU A 35 14.55 -4.12 -22.07
CA LEU A 35 13.23 -4.57 -21.58
C LEU A 35 12.10 -3.84 -22.32
N VAL A 36 12.18 -2.51 -22.43
CA VAL A 36 11.23 -1.69 -23.18
C VAL A 36 11.15 -2.14 -24.64
N ALA A 37 12.29 -2.37 -25.28
CA ALA A 37 12.34 -2.74 -26.71
C ALA A 37 11.66 -4.10 -26.96
N ARG A 38 12.01 -5.14 -26.19
CA ARG A 38 11.44 -6.48 -26.41
C ARG A 38 9.97 -6.57 -26.00
N THR A 39 9.55 -5.89 -24.92
CA THR A 39 8.14 -5.86 -24.51
C THR A 39 7.30 -5.15 -25.59
N ARG A 40 7.81 -4.03 -26.14
CA ARG A 40 7.14 -3.33 -27.25
C ARG A 40 6.92 -4.24 -28.46
N GLN A 41 7.90 -5.08 -28.82
CA GLN A 41 7.76 -6.03 -29.94
C GLN A 41 6.56 -6.98 -29.74
N VAL A 42 6.34 -7.48 -28.52
CA VAL A 42 5.18 -8.35 -28.24
C VAL A 42 3.87 -7.57 -28.38
N TYR A 43 3.80 -6.35 -27.82
CA TYR A 43 2.61 -5.51 -27.96
C TYR A 43 2.34 -5.11 -29.40
N ASP A 44 3.38 -4.87 -30.21
CA ASP A 44 3.26 -4.58 -31.64
C ASP A 44 2.74 -5.80 -32.42
N ALA A 45 3.24 -6.98 -32.12
CA ALA A 45 2.77 -8.23 -32.71
C ALA A 45 1.31 -8.49 -32.40
N VAL A 46 0.89 -8.33 -31.14
CA VAL A 46 -0.52 -8.46 -30.74
C VAL A 46 -1.36 -7.37 -31.43
N GLY A 47 -0.89 -6.12 -31.42
CA GLY A 47 -1.59 -4.99 -32.03
C GLY A 47 -1.76 -5.08 -33.55
N ALA A 48 -0.94 -5.89 -34.24
CA ALA A 48 -1.02 -6.12 -35.69
C ALA A 48 -2.03 -7.20 -36.12
N LEU A 49 -2.51 -8.05 -35.17
CA LEU A 49 -3.42 -9.17 -35.50
C LEU A 49 -4.71 -8.68 -36.15
N GLU A 50 -5.16 -9.37 -37.21
CA GLU A 50 -6.50 -9.17 -37.74
C GLU A 50 -7.57 -9.81 -36.85
N ARG A 51 -8.84 -9.32 -36.97
CA ARG A 51 -9.96 -9.82 -36.14
C ARG A 51 -10.14 -11.33 -36.21
N ARG A 52 -9.97 -11.93 -37.40
CA ARG A 52 -10.08 -13.39 -37.62
C ARG A 52 -8.98 -14.19 -36.93
N GLU A 53 -7.79 -13.61 -36.76
CA GLU A 53 -6.62 -14.26 -36.22
C GLU A 53 -6.58 -14.25 -34.68
N VAL A 54 -7.27 -13.30 -34.03
CA VAL A 54 -7.30 -13.14 -32.57
C VAL A 54 -7.76 -14.44 -31.90
N SER A 55 -6.97 -14.93 -30.94
CA SER A 55 -7.22 -16.15 -30.18
C SER A 55 -6.72 -16.03 -28.73
N GLU A 56 -7.14 -16.93 -27.84
CA GLU A 56 -6.61 -17.02 -26.48
C GLU A 56 -5.07 -17.07 -26.49
N GLN A 57 -4.49 -17.93 -27.36
CA GLN A 57 -3.06 -18.18 -27.37
C GLN A 57 -2.24 -16.98 -27.84
N ASN A 58 -2.59 -16.35 -28.97
CA ASN A 58 -1.77 -15.27 -29.56
C ASN A 58 -2.10 -13.88 -29.01
N THR A 59 -3.15 -13.74 -28.20
CA THR A 59 -3.56 -12.47 -27.59
C THR A 59 -3.48 -12.56 -26.08
N LEU A 60 -4.31 -13.37 -25.42
CA LEU A 60 -4.38 -13.42 -23.96
C LEU A 60 -3.10 -14.00 -23.34
N ARG A 61 -2.66 -15.18 -23.81
CA ARG A 61 -1.46 -15.85 -23.30
C ARG A 61 -0.18 -15.12 -23.70
N ALA A 62 -0.13 -14.51 -24.88
CA ALA A 62 1.02 -13.70 -25.30
C ALA A 62 1.19 -12.46 -24.42
N LEU A 63 0.10 -11.74 -24.09
CA LEU A 63 0.14 -10.60 -23.19
C LEU A 63 0.51 -11.03 -21.76
N ALA A 64 -0.02 -12.13 -21.25
CA ALA A 64 0.30 -12.66 -19.94
C ALA A 64 1.80 -13.05 -19.81
N ALA A 65 2.37 -13.67 -20.86
CA ALA A 65 3.79 -14.01 -20.87
C ALA A 65 4.68 -12.76 -20.92
N ALA A 66 4.30 -11.75 -21.69
CA ALA A 66 5.02 -10.47 -21.75
C ALA A 66 4.92 -9.71 -20.42
N GLU A 67 3.75 -9.68 -19.79
CA GLU A 67 3.53 -9.08 -18.47
C GLU A 67 4.43 -9.75 -17.40
N LEU A 68 4.48 -11.08 -17.40
CA LEU A 68 5.33 -11.83 -16.47
C LEU A 68 6.80 -11.47 -16.62
N ASP A 69 7.35 -11.55 -17.84
CA ASP A 69 8.77 -11.22 -18.08
C ASP A 69 9.06 -9.76 -17.72
N TYR A 70 8.16 -8.86 -18.12
CA TYR A 70 8.27 -7.45 -17.80
C TYR A 70 8.25 -7.20 -16.29
N THR A 71 7.33 -7.79 -15.54
CA THR A 71 7.21 -7.61 -14.08
C THR A 71 8.45 -8.09 -13.35
N VAL A 72 8.97 -9.29 -13.67
CA VAL A 72 10.20 -9.81 -13.03
C VAL A 72 11.39 -8.89 -13.28
N GLN A 73 11.59 -8.49 -14.54
CA GLN A 73 12.73 -7.63 -14.89
C GLN A 73 12.57 -6.22 -14.33
N ARG A 74 11.38 -5.65 -14.37
CA ARG A 74 11.09 -4.34 -13.80
C ARG A 74 11.41 -4.31 -12.30
N ASN A 75 10.88 -5.28 -11.52
CA ASN A 75 11.12 -5.35 -10.08
C ASN A 75 12.62 -5.49 -9.77
N MET A 76 13.36 -6.27 -10.56
CA MET A 76 14.81 -6.41 -10.42
C MET A 76 15.57 -5.10 -10.70
N LEU A 77 15.08 -4.25 -11.61
CA LEU A 77 15.75 -3.00 -12.00
C LEU A 77 15.37 -1.82 -11.10
N ASP A 78 14.16 -1.78 -10.55
CA ASP A 78 13.72 -0.67 -9.71
C ASP A 78 14.02 -0.89 -8.21
N PHE A 79 14.08 -2.13 -7.73
CA PHE A 79 14.31 -2.44 -6.32
C PHE A 79 15.65 -1.89 -5.76
N PRO A 80 16.77 -1.87 -6.49
CA PRO A 80 18.04 -1.35 -5.97
C PRO A 80 18.00 0.11 -5.49
N GLN A 81 17.07 0.95 -5.99
CA GLN A 81 16.90 2.33 -5.48
C GLN A 81 16.52 2.39 -4.00
N HIS A 82 15.92 1.31 -3.47
CA HIS A 82 15.45 1.21 -2.09
C HIS A 82 16.46 0.58 -1.14
N VAL A 83 17.45 -0.15 -1.65
CA VAL A 83 18.27 -1.01 -0.81
C VAL A 83 19.78 -0.97 -1.10
N SER A 84 20.21 -0.51 -2.26
CA SER A 84 21.64 -0.52 -2.62
C SER A 84 22.45 0.46 -1.78
N PRO A 85 23.61 0.05 -1.23
CA PRO A 85 24.53 0.96 -0.55
C PRO A 85 25.20 1.96 -1.55
N SER A 86 25.31 1.59 -2.84
CA SER A 86 25.89 2.46 -3.87
C SER A 86 24.90 3.53 -4.34
N ARG A 87 25.24 4.81 -4.14
CA ARG A 87 24.47 5.95 -4.63
C ARG A 87 24.30 5.95 -6.14
N GLU A 88 25.33 5.52 -6.87
CA GLU A 88 25.31 5.44 -8.33
C GLU A 88 24.30 4.40 -8.82
N VAL A 89 24.27 3.22 -8.18
CA VAL A 89 23.30 2.15 -8.47
C VAL A 89 21.88 2.63 -8.14
N ARG A 90 21.66 3.29 -6.99
CA ARG A 90 20.35 3.87 -6.64
C ARG A 90 19.88 4.88 -7.67
N SER A 91 20.77 5.76 -8.13
CA SER A 91 20.44 6.75 -9.18
C SER A 91 20.04 6.09 -10.49
N ALA A 92 20.81 5.11 -10.95
CA ALA A 92 20.51 4.36 -12.18
C ALA A 92 19.19 3.58 -12.08
N SER A 93 18.92 3.01 -10.91
CA SER A 93 17.65 2.31 -10.62
C SER A 93 16.45 3.28 -10.66
N THR A 94 16.57 4.48 -10.09
CA THR A 94 15.53 5.53 -10.18
C THR A 94 15.31 6.00 -11.63
N GLU A 95 16.39 6.14 -12.41
CA GLU A 95 16.29 6.49 -13.84
C GLU A 95 15.59 5.38 -14.64
N ALA A 96 15.91 4.11 -14.36
CA ALA A 96 15.24 2.97 -14.95
C ALA A 96 13.76 2.92 -14.58
N ASP A 97 13.40 3.14 -13.31
CA ASP A 97 12.01 3.19 -12.86
C ASP A 97 11.21 4.30 -13.58
N LYS A 98 11.77 5.48 -13.73
CA LYS A 98 11.13 6.57 -14.51
C LYS A 98 10.89 6.15 -15.96
N GLN A 99 11.89 5.56 -16.62
CA GLN A 99 11.78 5.08 -18.00
C GLN A 99 10.71 3.98 -18.14
N LEU A 100 10.72 3.00 -17.23
CA LEU A 100 9.76 1.89 -17.24
C LEU A 100 8.35 2.36 -16.91
N SER A 101 8.20 3.28 -15.96
CA SER A 101 6.92 3.90 -15.63
C SER A 101 6.33 4.72 -16.78
N GLU A 102 7.17 5.40 -17.57
CA GLU A 102 6.70 6.04 -18.81
C GLU A 102 6.24 5.01 -19.85
N PHE A 103 6.95 3.88 -19.96
CA PHE A 103 6.58 2.80 -20.86
C PHE A 103 5.28 2.10 -20.42
N ASP A 104 5.03 1.93 -19.12
CA ASP A 104 3.75 1.43 -18.60
C ASP A 104 2.59 2.32 -19.03
N VAL A 105 2.77 3.64 -18.97
CA VAL A 105 1.76 4.56 -19.49
C VAL A 105 1.57 4.36 -21.00
N GLU A 106 2.64 4.16 -21.77
CA GLU A 106 2.55 3.91 -23.22
C GLU A 106 1.76 2.64 -23.54
N THR A 107 2.09 1.52 -22.89
CA THR A 107 1.41 0.24 -23.10
C THR A 107 -0.04 0.26 -22.65
N SER A 108 -0.34 0.90 -21.49
CA SER A 108 -1.72 1.06 -20.99
C SER A 108 -2.60 1.93 -21.90
N MET A 109 -2.03 2.67 -22.83
CA MET A 109 -2.73 3.55 -23.76
C MET A 109 -2.74 3.00 -25.21
N ARG A 110 -2.36 1.73 -25.43
CA ARG A 110 -2.35 1.06 -26.74
C ARG A 110 -3.75 0.73 -27.22
N GLN A 111 -4.32 1.60 -28.05
CA GLN A 111 -5.66 1.43 -28.62
C GLN A 111 -5.77 0.19 -29.52
N ASP A 112 -4.73 -0.11 -30.27
CA ASP A 112 -4.65 -1.28 -31.13
C ASP A 112 -4.69 -2.58 -30.32
N VAL A 113 -3.92 -2.70 -29.23
CA VAL A 113 -3.94 -3.86 -28.34
C VAL A 113 -5.30 -4.00 -27.64
N TYR A 114 -5.85 -2.89 -27.10
CA TYR A 114 -7.18 -2.89 -26.51
C TYR A 114 -8.27 -3.38 -27.47
N GLN A 115 -8.19 -2.99 -28.74
CA GLN A 115 -9.08 -3.48 -29.78
C GLN A 115 -9.02 -5.01 -29.94
N ARG A 116 -7.83 -5.62 -29.86
CA ARG A 116 -7.65 -7.09 -29.96
C ARG A 116 -8.22 -7.79 -28.74
N ILE A 117 -8.01 -7.22 -27.56
CA ILE A 117 -8.58 -7.72 -26.30
C ILE A 117 -10.13 -7.72 -26.38
N THR A 118 -10.74 -6.64 -26.85
CA THR A 118 -12.21 -6.57 -27.01
C THR A 118 -12.73 -7.52 -28.07
N TRP A 119 -12.03 -7.70 -29.20
CA TRP A 119 -12.39 -8.72 -30.20
C TRP A 119 -12.28 -10.14 -29.65
N LEU A 120 -11.28 -10.40 -28.80
CA LEU A 120 -11.16 -11.68 -28.13
C LEU A 120 -12.33 -11.92 -27.19
N GLN A 121 -12.72 -10.92 -26.39
CA GLN A 121 -13.86 -11.01 -25.48
C GLN A 121 -15.16 -11.31 -26.27
N GLU A 122 -15.43 -10.57 -27.35
CA GLU A 122 -16.59 -10.81 -28.24
C GLU A 122 -16.60 -12.22 -28.86
N LYS A 123 -15.40 -12.75 -29.20
CA LYS A 123 -15.24 -14.08 -29.80
C LYS A 123 -15.42 -15.22 -28.82
N LEU A 124 -15.01 -15.02 -27.55
CA LEU A 124 -15.07 -16.01 -26.48
C LEU A 124 -16.35 -15.88 -25.63
N ASP A 125 -17.24 -14.97 -25.96
CA ASP A 125 -18.54 -14.80 -25.30
C ASP A 125 -19.33 -16.12 -25.46
N GLY A 126 -19.49 -16.86 -24.34
CA GLY A 126 -20.08 -18.20 -24.32
C GLY A 126 -19.08 -19.39 -24.43
N ALA A 127 -17.80 -19.16 -24.68
CA ALA A 127 -16.79 -20.23 -24.67
C ALA A 127 -16.32 -20.52 -23.22
N SER A 128 -15.98 -21.79 -22.96
CA SER A 128 -15.51 -22.24 -21.65
C SER A 128 -14.03 -21.85 -21.41
N LEU A 129 -13.76 -20.62 -20.97
CA LEU A 129 -12.48 -20.27 -20.37
C LEU A 129 -12.40 -20.79 -18.95
N LYS A 130 -11.19 -21.10 -18.49
CA LYS A 130 -10.93 -21.31 -17.04
C LYS A 130 -11.30 -20.03 -16.28
N PRO A 131 -11.85 -20.12 -15.05
CA PRO A 131 -12.33 -18.96 -14.31
C PRO A 131 -11.31 -17.82 -14.20
N GLU A 132 -10.06 -18.13 -13.89
CA GLU A 132 -9.00 -17.13 -13.76
C GLU A 132 -8.62 -16.49 -15.10
N ALA A 133 -8.60 -17.26 -16.19
CA ALA A 133 -8.36 -16.71 -17.54
C ALA A 133 -9.49 -15.77 -17.97
N LYS A 134 -10.74 -16.08 -17.61
CA LYS A 134 -11.89 -15.20 -17.81
C LYS A 134 -11.73 -13.90 -17.03
N ARG A 135 -11.40 -13.99 -15.73
CA ARG A 135 -11.11 -12.85 -14.87
C ARG A 135 -9.97 -11.99 -15.41
N TYR A 136 -8.91 -12.62 -15.92
CA TYR A 136 -7.79 -11.91 -16.54
C TYR A 136 -8.21 -11.10 -17.76
N LEU A 137 -9.00 -11.68 -18.65
CA LEU A 137 -9.56 -11.00 -19.83
C LEU A 137 -10.46 -9.83 -19.43
N GLU A 138 -11.37 -10.03 -18.47
CA GLU A 138 -12.26 -8.99 -17.94
C GLU A 138 -11.46 -7.85 -17.29
N ARG A 139 -10.38 -8.18 -16.57
CA ARG A 139 -9.47 -7.20 -15.94
C ARG A 139 -8.74 -6.37 -16.99
N LEU A 140 -8.24 -6.99 -18.06
CA LEU A 140 -7.59 -6.26 -19.16
C LEU A 140 -8.56 -5.29 -19.86
N VAL A 141 -9.80 -5.71 -20.10
CA VAL A 141 -10.85 -4.83 -20.66
C VAL A 141 -11.13 -3.67 -19.70
N LYS A 142 -11.29 -3.93 -18.41
CA LYS A 142 -11.54 -2.90 -17.40
C LYS A 142 -10.39 -1.90 -17.30
N LEU A 143 -9.13 -2.36 -17.30
CA LEU A 143 -7.95 -1.50 -17.29
C LEU A 143 -7.86 -0.61 -18.54
N GLY A 144 -8.22 -1.15 -19.72
CA GLY A 144 -8.34 -0.36 -20.95
C GLY A 144 -9.42 0.71 -20.85
N GLN A 145 -10.59 0.39 -20.29
CA GLN A 145 -11.66 1.37 -20.02
C GLN A 145 -11.17 2.47 -19.06
N ARG A 146 -10.51 2.09 -17.97
CA ARG A 146 -9.92 3.02 -16.99
C ARG A 146 -8.76 3.87 -17.56
N SER A 147 -8.22 3.47 -18.69
CA SER A 147 -7.28 4.27 -19.49
C SER A 147 -7.96 5.15 -20.54
N GLY A 148 -9.28 5.09 -20.64
CA GLY A 148 -10.07 5.90 -21.60
C GLY A 148 -10.10 5.33 -23.02
N LEU A 149 -9.65 4.07 -23.24
CA LEU A 149 -9.56 3.49 -24.59
C LEU A 149 -10.93 3.16 -25.20
N HIS A 150 -11.98 3.01 -24.39
CA HIS A 150 -13.36 2.87 -24.85
C HIS A 150 -13.92 4.19 -25.40
N LEU A 151 -13.49 5.35 -24.88
CA LEU A 151 -13.98 6.67 -25.26
C LEU A 151 -13.75 6.98 -26.74
N SER A 152 -12.70 6.44 -27.34
CA SER A 152 -12.42 6.60 -28.77
C SER A 152 -13.48 5.90 -29.66
N ARG A 153 -14.12 4.82 -29.19
CA ARG A 153 -15.22 4.13 -29.92
C ARG A 153 -16.52 4.89 -29.77
N GLU A 154 -16.91 5.32 -28.59
CA GLU A 154 -18.13 6.13 -28.38
C GLU A 154 -18.07 7.43 -29.16
N VAL A 155 -16.90 8.05 -29.18
CA VAL A 155 -16.65 9.25 -29.97
C VAL A 155 -16.70 8.97 -31.47
N GLN A 156 -16.16 7.85 -31.96
CA GLN A 156 -16.31 7.43 -33.36
C GLN A 156 -17.76 7.12 -33.72
N GLU A 157 -18.50 6.50 -32.77
CA GLU A 157 -19.93 6.22 -32.97
C GLU A 157 -20.77 7.49 -32.98
N VAL A 158 -20.51 8.45 -32.09
CA VAL A 158 -21.12 9.79 -32.14
C VAL A 158 -20.79 10.49 -33.46
N ARG A 159 -19.54 10.42 -33.93
CA ARG A 159 -19.11 10.96 -35.20
C ARG A 159 -19.80 10.23 -36.37
N ARG A 160 -19.94 8.91 -36.34
CA ARG A 160 -20.64 8.10 -37.33
C ARG A 160 -22.14 8.45 -37.38
N ARG A 161 -22.77 8.59 -36.20
CA ARG A 161 -24.18 9.03 -36.11
C ARG A 161 -24.36 10.47 -36.56
N LEU A 162 -23.46 11.36 -36.25
CA LEU A 162 -23.47 12.73 -36.76
C LEU A 162 -23.17 12.83 -38.27
N SER A 163 -22.40 11.89 -38.82
CA SER A 163 -22.11 11.83 -40.26
C SER A 163 -23.17 11.07 -41.06
N ALA A 164 -23.88 10.12 -40.46
CA ALA A 164 -24.93 9.32 -41.10
C ALA A 164 -26.29 10.01 -41.06
N SER A 165 -26.53 10.96 -40.16
CA SER A 165 -27.76 11.77 -40.16
C SER A 165 -27.70 12.86 -41.21
N ASP A 166 -28.24 12.64 -42.37
CA ASP A 166 -28.75 13.57 -43.42
C ASP A 166 -28.06 14.93 -43.68
N TRP A 167 -26.75 15.06 -43.44
CA TRP A 167 -26.00 16.26 -43.78
C TRP A 167 -25.53 16.27 -45.24
N ALA A 168 -25.66 15.16 -45.93
CA ALA A 168 -25.26 15.05 -47.33
C ALA A 168 -26.38 15.40 -48.34
N LYS A 169 -27.60 15.64 -47.90
CA LYS A 169 -28.73 15.97 -48.79
C LYS A 169 -29.38 17.29 -48.38
N SER A 170 -28.89 18.37 -48.87
CA SER A 170 -29.54 19.63 -49.20
C SER A 170 -28.78 20.89 -48.79
N PRO A 171 -28.02 21.52 -49.69
CA PRO A 171 -27.54 22.90 -49.52
C PRO A 171 -28.51 23.97 -50.06
N SER A 172 -29.72 23.67 -50.50
CA SER A 172 -30.47 24.67 -51.28
C SER A 172 -31.93 24.96 -50.93
N ARG A 173 -32.47 24.45 -49.80
CA ARG A 173 -33.85 24.84 -49.41
C ARG A 173 -34.10 24.80 -47.92
N ALA A 174 -33.60 25.78 -47.16
CA ALA A 174 -34.06 26.03 -45.82
C ALA A 174 -34.12 27.53 -45.48
N ARG A 175 -34.90 28.27 -46.26
CA ARG A 175 -35.56 29.48 -45.77
C ARG A 175 -37.03 29.14 -45.73
N THR A 176 -37.54 28.70 -44.61
CA THR A 176 -38.88 28.99 -44.07
C THR A 176 -39.23 28.03 -42.92
N ARG A 177 -39.65 28.64 -41.82
CA ARG A 177 -40.49 28.15 -40.71
C ARG A 177 -39.98 27.02 -39.82
N GLY A 178 -39.52 27.36 -38.61
CA GLY A 178 -39.89 26.82 -37.29
C GLY A 178 -40.18 25.31 -37.20
N ARG A 179 -39.24 24.42 -37.58
CA ARG A 179 -39.26 23.01 -37.16
C ARG A 179 -37.89 22.63 -36.62
N THR A 180 -37.86 22.22 -35.36
CA THR A 180 -36.70 21.63 -34.69
C THR A 180 -36.22 20.40 -35.49
N VAL A 181 -34.94 20.40 -35.84
CA VAL A 181 -34.29 19.30 -36.56
C VAL A 181 -33.89 18.24 -35.50
N PRO A 182 -34.36 16.99 -35.61
CA PRO A 182 -34.12 15.94 -34.61
C PRO A 182 -32.65 15.70 -34.25
N GLY A 183 -31.71 16.03 -35.14
CA GLY A 183 -30.26 15.91 -34.86
C GLY A 183 -29.66 17.03 -34.00
N ARG A 184 -30.37 18.16 -33.85
CA ARG A 184 -29.89 19.31 -33.05
C ARG A 184 -30.03 19.06 -31.54
N GLU A 185 -31.11 18.43 -31.13
CA GLU A 185 -31.40 18.10 -29.74
C GLU A 185 -30.47 16.98 -29.26
N ALA A 186 -30.18 15.98 -30.06
CA ALA A 186 -29.25 14.91 -29.75
C ALA A 186 -27.79 15.42 -29.65
N ALA A 187 -27.37 16.33 -30.53
CA ALA A 187 -26.06 16.96 -30.48
C ALA A 187 -25.93 17.93 -29.27
N GLN A 188 -26.99 18.66 -28.90
CA GLN A 188 -27.04 19.50 -27.72
C GLN A 188 -27.08 18.69 -26.43
N ALA A 189 -27.76 17.54 -26.41
CA ALA A 189 -27.75 16.61 -25.26
C ALA A 189 -26.35 16.00 -25.05
N ALA A 190 -25.72 15.48 -26.09
CA ALA A 190 -24.36 14.95 -26.02
C ALA A 190 -23.33 16.02 -25.60
N PHE A 191 -23.52 17.28 -26.08
CA PHE A 191 -22.66 18.39 -25.66
C PHE A 191 -22.90 18.83 -24.20
N LYS A 192 -24.15 18.77 -23.72
CA LYS A 192 -24.47 19.04 -22.31
C LYS A 192 -23.85 18.01 -21.34
N GLU A 193 -23.78 16.76 -21.75
CA GLU A 193 -23.13 15.69 -20.97
C GLU A 193 -21.61 15.85 -20.90
N VAL A 194 -20.98 16.38 -21.94
CA VAL A 194 -19.52 16.54 -22.04
C VAL A 194 -19.03 17.90 -21.53
N ARG A 195 -19.90 18.91 -21.48
CA ARG A 195 -19.58 20.31 -21.10
C ARG A 195 -18.98 20.45 -19.69
N PRO A 196 -19.49 19.80 -18.62
CA PRO A 196 -18.90 19.88 -17.29
C PRO A 196 -17.47 19.35 -17.22
N LEU A 197 -17.16 18.36 -18.08
CA LEU A 197 -15.85 17.70 -18.15
C LEU A 197 -14.74 18.62 -18.71
N TRP A 198 -15.11 19.78 -19.30
CA TRP A 198 -14.18 20.61 -20.08
C TRP A 198 -13.86 21.96 -19.45
N GLY A 199 -14.47 22.30 -18.31
CA GLY A 199 -14.24 23.58 -17.61
C GLY A 199 -14.57 24.82 -18.47
N LEU A 200 -15.45 24.71 -19.48
CA LEU A 200 -15.85 25.79 -20.36
C LEU A 200 -16.88 26.68 -19.64
N GLY A 201 -16.48 27.89 -19.34
CA GLY A 201 -17.33 28.91 -18.72
C GLY A 201 -18.58 29.22 -19.50
N GLY A 202 -19.54 29.91 -18.87
CA GLY A 202 -20.96 30.06 -19.17
C GLY A 202 -21.43 30.63 -20.51
N GLY A 203 -20.64 30.63 -21.58
CA GLY A 203 -21.07 31.02 -22.91
C GLY A 203 -21.38 29.80 -23.80
N GLU A 204 -22.53 29.79 -24.51
CA GLU A 204 -22.76 28.81 -25.59
C GLU A 204 -21.78 29.11 -26.73
N PRO A 205 -20.86 28.18 -27.07
CA PRO A 205 -20.05 28.37 -28.27
C PRO A 205 -20.96 28.22 -29.51
N ASP A 206 -20.76 29.11 -30.48
CA ASP A 206 -21.44 29.03 -31.76
C ASP A 206 -20.96 27.76 -32.48
N LEU A 207 -21.68 26.66 -32.30
CA LEU A 207 -21.39 25.35 -32.87
C LEU A 207 -21.53 25.34 -34.41
N TRP A 208 -21.93 26.45 -35.04
CA TRP A 208 -22.32 26.55 -36.45
C TRP A 208 -21.40 27.44 -37.28
N GLY A 209 -20.57 28.28 -36.66
CA GLY A 209 -19.60 29.15 -37.30
C GLY A 209 -18.19 28.52 -37.34
N GLY A 210 -17.83 27.77 -38.37
CA GLY A 210 -16.45 27.27 -38.59
C GLY A 210 -16.00 26.04 -37.79
N GLY A 211 -16.86 25.42 -36.97
CA GLY A 211 -16.50 24.49 -35.92
C GLY A 211 -16.32 23.00 -36.25
N ARG A 212 -16.31 22.58 -37.51
CA ARG A 212 -16.14 21.14 -37.87
C ARG A 212 -14.76 20.58 -37.57
N GLY A 213 -13.72 21.42 -37.54
CA GLY A 213 -12.35 21.03 -37.14
C GLY A 213 -12.14 20.95 -35.65
N TRP A 214 -12.84 21.75 -34.87
CA TRP A 214 -12.61 21.98 -33.44
C TRP A 214 -13.06 20.78 -32.58
N ALA A 215 -14.28 20.32 -32.68
CA ALA A 215 -14.77 19.16 -31.94
C ALA A 215 -14.03 17.88 -32.31
N ALA A 216 -13.69 17.67 -33.59
CA ALA A 216 -12.88 16.52 -34.00
C ALA A 216 -11.43 16.60 -33.48
N HIS A 217 -10.85 17.79 -33.39
CA HIS A 217 -9.51 17.98 -32.87
C HIS A 217 -9.45 17.75 -31.36
N ILE A 218 -10.44 18.26 -30.63
CA ILE A 218 -10.55 18.06 -29.17
C ILE A 218 -10.66 16.58 -28.83
N VAL A 219 -11.50 15.86 -29.50
CA VAL A 219 -11.78 14.43 -29.31
C VAL A 219 -10.57 13.55 -29.65
N SER A 220 -9.83 13.90 -30.73
CA SER A 220 -8.59 13.19 -31.08
C SER A 220 -7.43 13.45 -30.11
N SER A 221 -7.49 14.53 -29.33
CA SER A 221 -6.45 14.90 -28.35
C SER A 221 -6.67 14.33 -26.94
N LEU A 222 -7.87 13.83 -26.62
CA LEU A 222 -8.21 13.34 -25.28
C LEU A 222 -7.32 12.17 -24.78
N PRO A 223 -7.12 11.08 -25.56
CA PRO A 223 -6.22 10.02 -25.15
C PRO A 223 -4.78 10.50 -24.94
N GLN A 224 -4.32 11.41 -25.80
CA GLN A 224 -2.98 11.99 -25.69
C GLN A 224 -2.85 12.81 -24.40
N LYS A 225 -3.85 13.62 -24.04
CA LYS A 225 -3.86 14.41 -22.81
C LYS A 225 -3.88 13.51 -21.56
N ILE A 226 -4.67 12.43 -21.57
CA ILE A 226 -4.67 11.44 -20.48
C ILE A 226 -3.28 10.80 -20.35
N LYS A 227 -2.65 10.43 -21.48
CA LYS A 227 -1.29 9.88 -21.51
C LYS A 227 -0.26 10.82 -20.88
N GLU A 228 -0.28 12.08 -21.24
CA GLU A 228 0.61 13.12 -20.71
C GLU A 228 0.41 13.32 -19.20
N ILE A 229 -0.85 13.38 -18.73
CA ILE A 229 -1.15 13.45 -17.30
C ILE A 229 -0.63 12.22 -16.55
N LYS A 230 -0.86 11.00 -17.06
CA LYS A 230 -0.38 9.76 -16.44
C LYS A 230 1.14 9.73 -16.33
N LYS A 231 1.87 10.11 -17.40
CA LYS A 231 3.35 10.20 -17.37
C LYS A 231 3.83 11.20 -16.31
N LYS A 232 3.22 12.38 -16.25
CA LYS A 232 3.58 13.40 -15.27
C LYS A 232 3.29 12.93 -13.83
N LEU A 233 2.15 12.29 -13.60
CA LEU A 233 1.80 11.72 -12.29
C LEU A 233 2.85 10.69 -11.84
N SER A 234 3.27 9.79 -12.72
CA SER A 234 4.27 8.76 -12.41
C SER A 234 5.60 9.37 -11.96
N VAL A 235 6.12 10.36 -12.73
CA VAL A 235 7.38 11.04 -12.38
C VAL A 235 7.26 11.79 -11.05
N LEU A 236 6.14 12.50 -10.81
CA LEU A 236 5.92 13.23 -9.57
C LEU A 236 5.85 12.30 -8.34
N CYS A 237 5.25 11.12 -8.47
CA CYS A 237 5.21 10.12 -7.38
C CYS A 237 6.62 9.61 -7.04
N ILE A 238 7.43 9.31 -8.06
CA ILE A 238 8.82 8.87 -7.87
C ILE A 238 9.64 9.98 -7.20
N ASP A 239 9.53 11.23 -7.67
CA ASP A 239 10.27 12.35 -7.11
C ASP A 239 9.86 12.65 -5.66
N PHE A 240 8.57 12.58 -5.32
CA PHE A 240 8.08 12.74 -3.96
C PHE A 240 8.68 11.72 -2.99
N SER A 241 8.66 10.44 -3.38
CA SER A 241 9.20 9.35 -2.57
C SER A 241 10.72 9.44 -2.45
N LYS A 242 11.41 9.76 -3.55
CA LYS A 242 12.86 9.94 -3.56
C LYS A 242 13.30 11.04 -2.60
N ASN A 243 12.63 12.19 -2.60
CA ASN A 243 12.96 13.29 -1.69
C ASN A 243 12.92 12.85 -0.22
N LEU A 244 11.91 12.07 0.19
CA LEU A 244 11.80 11.56 1.56
C LEU A 244 12.85 10.49 1.89
N ASN A 245 13.19 9.63 0.94
CA ASN A 245 14.18 8.56 1.13
C ASN A 245 15.60 9.13 1.27
N GLU A 246 15.94 10.13 0.46
CA GLU A 246 17.27 10.76 0.43
C GLU A 246 17.40 11.86 1.51
N ASP A 247 16.34 12.19 2.28
CA ASP A 247 16.42 13.19 3.35
C ASP A 247 17.42 12.76 4.43
N ALA A 248 18.51 13.51 4.53
CA ALA A 248 19.59 13.31 5.49
C ALA A 248 19.58 14.36 6.63
N THR A 249 18.46 15.03 6.81
CA THR A 249 18.32 16.07 7.85
C THR A 249 18.52 15.50 9.25
N PHE A 250 19.27 16.21 10.07
CA PHE A 250 19.47 15.90 11.48
C PHE A 250 19.40 17.16 12.34
N LEU A 251 19.24 16.96 13.62
CA LEU A 251 19.39 17.98 14.66
C LEU A 251 20.52 17.59 15.62
N ALA A 252 21.25 18.56 16.13
CA ALA A 252 22.31 18.36 17.10
C ALA A 252 21.85 18.79 18.49
N PHE A 253 21.98 17.90 19.47
CA PHE A 253 21.54 18.11 20.86
C PHE A 253 22.67 17.78 21.84
N THR A 254 22.68 18.47 22.98
CA THR A 254 23.51 18.06 24.12
C THR A 254 22.89 16.85 24.84
N ARG A 255 23.64 16.21 25.72
CA ARG A 255 23.08 15.10 26.54
C ARG A 255 21.96 15.58 27.48
N GLU A 256 22.03 16.82 27.97
CA GLU A 256 20.99 17.41 28.81
C GLU A 256 19.69 17.63 27.99
N GLU A 257 19.81 18.12 26.77
CA GLU A 257 18.66 18.26 25.84
C GLU A 257 18.04 16.90 25.49
N LEU A 258 18.79 15.81 25.55
CA LEU A 258 18.35 14.43 25.31
C LEU A 258 17.96 13.68 26.61
N GLY A 259 17.74 14.40 27.70
CA GLY A 259 17.40 13.83 28.98
C GLY A 259 16.18 12.90 28.94
N GLY A 260 16.30 11.73 29.59
CA GLY A 260 15.26 10.68 29.60
C GLY A 260 15.50 9.54 28.60
N LEU A 261 16.42 9.72 27.66
CA LEU A 261 16.78 8.66 26.72
C LEU A 261 17.77 7.66 27.37
N PRO A 262 17.65 6.36 27.04
CA PRO A 262 18.53 5.33 27.57
C PRO A 262 19.99 5.52 27.10
N GLU A 263 20.96 5.07 27.88
CA GLU A 263 22.39 5.25 27.60
C GLU A 263 22.85 4.48 26.34
N ASP A 264 22.27 3.32 26.06
CA ASP A 264 22.53 2.56 24.84
C ASP A 264 22.10 3.35 23.59
N PHE A 265 20.96 4.03 23.64
CA PHE A 265 20.53 4.93 22.55
C PHE A 265 21.51 6.10 22.40
N LEU A 266 21.86 6.79 23.49
CA LEU A 266 22.78 7.92 23.44
C LEU A 266 24.17 7.52 22.91
N SER A 267 24.65 6.33 23.25
CA SER A 267 25.94 5.80 22.82
C SER A 267 25.94 5.38 21.34
N SER A 268 24.78 5.10 20.76
CA SER A 268 24.62 4.77 19.33
C SER A 268 24.67 5.99 18.41
N LEU A 269 24.51 7.22 18.98
CA LEU A 269 24.46 8.45 18.20
C LEU A 269 25.86 8.95 17.81
N GLU A 270 25.99 9.38 16.57
CA GLU A 270 27.19 10.06 16.08
C GLU A 270 27.38 11.43 16.74
N LYS A 271 28.63 11.86 16.91
CA LYS A 271 28.93 13.23 17.31
C LYS A 271 28.74 14.17 16.13
N ALA A 272 28.12 15.32 16.37
CA ALA A 272 28.03 16.38 15.36
C ALA A 272 29.43 17.05 15.21
N GLU A 273 29.83 17.27 13.96
CA GLU A 273 31.13 17.87 13.62
C GLU A 273 31.24 19.30 14.16
N GLU A 274 30.15 20.06 14.15
CA GLU A 274 30.04 21.41 14.67
C GLU A 274 29.21 21.44 15.95
N GLY A 275 29.79 21.88 17.08
CA GLY A 275 28.97 22.16 18.28
C GLY A 275 29.38 21.51 19.61
N GLY A 276 30.69 21.36 19.91
CA GLY A 276 31.15 21.16 21.30
C GLY A 276 30.65 19.89 21.97
N GLY A 277 30.60 18.75 21.28
CA GLY A 277 30.23 17.46 21.90
C GLY A 277 28.72 17.12 21.79
N LYS A 278 27.96 17.83 20.98
CA LYS A 278 26.55 17.50 20.68
C LYS A 278 26.44 16.18 19.92
N LEU A 279 25.32 15.50 20.13
CA LEU A 279 24.96 14.24 19.46
C LEU A 279 24.03 14.52 18.29
N LYS A 280 24.27 13.82 17.17
CA LYS A 280 23.50 13.93 15.92
C LYS A 280 22.28 13.02 15.99
N VAL A 281 21.08 13.61 15.94
CA VAL A 281 19.81 12.87 15.90
C VAL A 281 19.18 13.09 14.52
N THR A 282 19.06 12.03 13.73
CA THR A 282 18.43 12.07 12.41
C THR A 282 16.92 12.02 12.51
N LEU A 283 16.22 12.37 11.43
CA LEU A 283 14.76 12.25 11.32
C LEU A 283 14.31 10.84 10.88
N LYS A 284 15.25 9.88 10.80
CA LYS A 284 14.92 8.48 10.52
C LYS A 284 14.24 7.84 11.74
N TYR A 285 13.39 6.87 11.52
CA TYR A 285 12.54 6.25 12.54
C TYR A 285 13.27 5.72 13.77
N PRO A 286 14.44 5.05 13.63
CA PRO A 286 15.18 4.57 14.81
C PRO A 286 15.66 5.67 15.77
N HIS A 287 15.79 6.92 15.31
CA HIS A 287 16.14 8.06 16.16
C HIS A 287 14.89 8.85 16.59
N TYR A 288 13.97 9.09 15.67
CA TYR A 288 12.81 9.93 15.93
C TYR A 288 11.86 9.34 16.98
N PHE A 289 11.43 8.08 16.79
CA PHE A 289 10.41 7.50 17.68
C PHE A 289 10.88 7.27 19.11
N PRO A 290 12.07 6.73 19.39
CA PRO A 290 12.57 6.63 20.77
C PRO A 290 12.68 7.98 21.44
N LEU A 291 13.17 9.01 20.72
CA LEU A 291 13.24 10.37 21.27
C LEU A 291 11.84 10.90 21.63
N MET A 292 10.87 10.76 20.72
CA MET A 292 9.51 11.26 20.96
C MET A 292 8.75 10.50 22.05
N LYS A 293 9.12 9.23 22.31
CA LYS A 293 8.54 8.41 23.39
C LYS A 293 9.19 8.70 24.77
N LYS A 294 10.51 8.95 24.82
CA LYS A 294 11.29 8.91 26.07
C LYS A 294 11.90 10.24 26.50
N CYS A 295 12.18 11.16 25.57
CA CYS A 295 12.81 12.43 25.93
C CYS A 295 11.86 13.28 26.79
N HIS A 296 12.26 13.57 28.03
CA HIS A 296 11.43 14.36 28.93
C HIS A 296 11.54 15.87 28.72
N VAL A 297 12.46 16.35 27.83
CA VAL A 297 12.65 17.77 27.53
C VAL A 297 11.63 18.20 26.47
N PRO A 298 10.62 19.04 26.80
CA PRO A 298 9.54 19.37 25.86
C PRO A 298 10.04 20.12 24.61
N GLU A 299 11.03 21.01 24.78
CA GLU A 299 11.59 21.79 23.68
C GLU A 299 12.33 20.89 22.67
N THR A 300 13.02 19.86 23.13
CA THR A 300 13.66 18.86 22.24
C THR A 300 12.62 18.13 21.42
N ARG A 301 11.54 17.63 22.06
CA ARG A 301 10.44 16.97 21.36
C ARG A 301 9.78 17.89 20.34
N LYS A 302 9.54 19.16 20.70
CA LYS A 302 8.95 20.17 19.81
C LYS A 302 9.81 20.39 18.57
N ARG A 303 11.10 20.65 18.74
CA ARG A 303 12.06 20.84 17.62
C ARG A 303 12.13 19.62 16.71
N MET A 304 12.10 18.42 17.28
CA MET A 304 12.09 17.18 16.49
C MET A 304 10.78 17.01 15.72
N GLU A 305 9.64 17.26 16.33
CA GLU A 305 8.33 17.14 15.71
C GLU A 305 8.16 18.18 14.57
N GLU A 306 8.50 19.43 14.81
CA GLU A 306 8.46 20.52 13.82
C GLU A 306 9.33 20.14 12.60
N ARG A 307 10.54 19.64 12.84
CA ARG A 307 11.44 19.29 11.74
C ARG A 307 10.99 18.04 11.00
N PHE A 308 10.49 17.04 11.72
CA PHE A 308 9.98 15.80 11.13
C PHE A 308 8.77 16.05 10.22
N ASN A 309 7.80 16.86 10.66
CA ASN A 309 6.61 17.19 9.88
C ASN A 309 6.84 18.33 8.87
N SER A 310 8.09 18.77 8.69
CA SER A 310 8.51 19.74 7.67
C SER A 310 9.58 19.19 6.75
N ARG A 311 9.83 17.85 6.75
CA ARG A 311 10.78 17.24 5.82
C ARG A 311 10.36 17.49 4.39
N CYS A 312 11.31 17.85 3.54
CA CYS A 312 11.09 18.10 2.11
C CYS A 312 9.91 19.04 1.80
N LYS A 313 9.52 19.90 2.75
CA LYS A 313 8.32 20.74 2.65
C LYS A 313 8.31 21.58 1.38
N GLU A 314 9.44 22.23 1.05
CA GLU A 314 9.51 23.17 -0.08
C GLU A 314 9.29 22.47 -1.43
N GLU A 315 9.84 21.27 -1.60
CA GLU A 315 9.72 20.48 -2.82
C GLU A 315 8.39 19.71 -2.85
N ASN A 316 8.09 18.97 -1.79
CA ASN A 316 6.98 18.02 -1.78
C ASN A 316 5.60 18.71 -1.68
N CYS A 317 5.49 19.90 -1.11
CA CYS A 317 4.22 20.65 -1.18
C CYS A 317 3.82 20.96 -2.63
N ARG A 318 4.78 21.38 -3.46
CA ARG A 318 4.54 21.68 -4.88
C ARG A 318 4.20 20.42 -5.65
N ILE A 319 4.89 19.31 -5.35
CA ILE A 319 4.60 18.01 -5.98
C ILE A 319 3.21 17.53 -5.58
N LEU A 320 2.86 17.55 -4.30
CA LEU A 320 1.56 17.12 -3.80
C LEU A 320 0.40 17.90 -4.42
N GLN A 321 0.51 19.23 -4.49
CA GLN A 321 -0.49 20.04 -5.15
C GLN A 321 -0.69 19.64 -6.61
N GLN A 322 0.41 19.46 -7.36
CA GLN A 322 0.32 18.99 -8.75
C GLN A 322 -0.28 17.58 -8.87
N LEU A 323 0.07 16.65 -7.94
CA LEU A 323 -0.50 15.31 -7.92
C LEU A 323 -2.02 15.37 -7.77
N VAL A 324 -2.53 16.12 -6.79
CA VAL A 324 -3.96 16.25 -6.51
C VAL A 324 -4.70 16.86 -7.71
N GLU A 325 -4.18 17.94 -8.28
CA GLU A 325 -4.76 18.62 -9.44
C GLU A 325 -4.80 17.70 -10.68
N LEU A 326 -3.68 17.03 -10.99
CA LEU A 326 -3.59 16.13 -12.15
C LEU A 326 -4.45 14.87 -11.99
N ARG A 327 -4.56 14.34 -10.77
CA ARG A 327 -5.46 13.23 -10.45
C ARG A 327 -6.91 13.60 -10.68
N ALA A 328 -7.32 14.78 -10.23
CA ALA A 328 -8.67 15.30 -10.47
C ALA A 328 -8.95 15.52 -11.96
N GLN A 329 -8.01 16.14 -12.69
CA GLN A 329 -8.12 16.35 -14.13
C GLN A 329 -8.25 15.01 -14.89
N LYS A 330 -7.40 14.03 -14.58
CA LYS A 330 -7.46 12.69 -15.17
C LYS A 330 -8.82 12.06 -14.95
N SER A 331 -9.31 12.07 -13.71
CA SER A 331 -10.57 11.41 -13.35
C SER A 331 -11.77 12.07 -14.02
N ALA A 332 -11.79 13.39 -14.07
CA ALA A 332 -12.82 14.13 -14.81
C ALA A 332 -12.81 13.81 -16.32
N LEU A 333 -11.62 13.70 -16.94
CA LEU A 333 -11.49 13.31 -18.36
C LEU A 333 -11.98 11.86 -18.62
N LEU A 334 -11.95 11.01 -17.60
CA LEU A 334 -12.44 9.63 -17.64
C LEU A 334 -13.93 9.48 -17.24
N GLY A 335 -14.62 10.59 -16.94
CA GLY A 335 -16.04 10.60 -16.59
C GLY A 335 -16.35 10.37 -15.11
N PHE A 336 -15.35 10.42 -14.23
CA PHE A 336 -15.55 10.29 -12.80
C PHE A 336 -15.68 11.66 -12.13
N GLU A 337 -16.56 11.76 -11.14
CA GLU A 337 -16.80 12.97 -10.37
C GLU A 337 -15.53 13.44 -9.62
N THR A 338 -14.81 12.49 -9.04
CA THR A 338 -13.59 12.76 -8.26
C THR A 338 -12.53 11.68 -8.49
N HIS A 339 -11.28 11.96 -8.09
CA HIS A 339 -10.23 10.94 -8.12
C HIS A 339 -10.53 9.79 -7.14
N ALA A 340 -11.08 10.08 -5.97
CA ALA A 340 -11.49 9.06 -5.02
C ALA A 340 -12.54 8.12 -5.63
N ALA A 341 -13.56 8.63 -6.34
CA ALA A 341 -14.53 7.80 -7.04
C ALA A 341 -13.89 6.91 -8.12
N PHE A 342 -12.92 7.45 -8.87
CA PHE A 342 -12.16 6.66 -9.83
C PHE A 342 -11.39 5.51 -9.17
N VAL A 343 -10.73 5.75 -8.05
CA VAL A 343 -9.91 4.74 -7.37
C VAL A 343 -10.79 3.67 -6.72
N LEU A 344 -11.80 4.08 -5.96
CA LEU A 344 -12.67 3.20 -5.17
C LEU A 344 -13.49 2.21 -6.02
N GLU A 345 -13.71 2.50 -7.30
CA GLU A 345 -14.36 1.55 -8.22
C GLU A 345 -13.71 0.15 -8.20
N MET A 346 -12.40 0.08 -7.97
CA MET A 346 -11.63 -1.17 -7.95
C MET A 346 -11.51 -1.81 -6.57
N ASN A 347 -11.91 -1.11 -5.51
CA ASN A 347 -11.78 -1.52 -4.12
C ASN A 347 -13.05 -2.22 -3.60
N MET A 348 -13.00 -2.84 -2.41
CA MET A 348 -14.18 -3.46 -1.78
C MET A 348 -15.26 -2.43 -1.42
N ALA A 349 -14.88 -1.24 -0.93
CA ALA A 349 -15.80 -0.18 -0.53
C ALA A 349 -16.61 0.44 -1.70
N LYS A 350 -16.13 0.33 -2.95
CA LYS A 350 -16.78 0.80 -4.19
C LYS A 350 -17.06 2.30 -4.27
N GLU A 351 -17.54 2.95 -3.23
CA GLU A 351 -18.09 4.32 -3.28
C GLU A 351 -17.54 5.21 -2.17
N CYS A 352 -17.32 6.50 -2.48
CA CYS A 352 -16.86 7.51 -1.50
C CYS A 352 -17.79 7.66 -0.29
N LYS A 353 -19.11 7.50 -0.49
CA LYS A 353 -20.07 7.60 0.61
C LYS A 353 -19.93 6.44 1.61
N THR A 354 -19.61 5.24 1.15
CA THR A 354 -19.35 4.07 1.99
C THR A 354 -18.14 4.31 2.89
N VAL A 355 -17.05 4.80 2.32
CA VAL A 355 -15.84 5.14 3.07
C VAL A 355 -16.11 6.26 4.09
N ALA A 356 -16.83 7.32 3.69
CA ALA A 356 -17.17 8.41 4.59
C ALA A 356 -18.01 7.94 5.77
N ALA A 357 -19.08 7.16 5.50
CA ALA A 357 -19.95 6.61 6.55
C ALA A 357 -19.18 5.72 7.53
N PHE A 358 -18.29 4.87 7.03
CA PHE A 358 -17.44 4.02 7.85
C PHE A 358 -16.52 4.84 8.78
N LEU A 359 -15.81 5.83 8.23
CA LEU A 359 -14.90 6.67 9.02
C LEU A 359 -15.64 7.56 10.02
N ASP A 360 -16.83 8.08 9.66
CA ASP A 360 -17.66 8.90 10.54
C ASP A 360 -18.24 8.09 11.70
N ASP A 361 -18.77 6.90 11.42
CA ASP A 361 -19.31 5.98 12.44
C ASP A 361 -18.21 5.56 13.43
N LEU A 362 -17.05 5.17 12.91
CA LEU A 362 -15.92 4.77 13.74
C LEU A 362 -15.40 5.93 14.59
N ALA A 363 -15.28 7.13 14.02
CA ALA A 363 -14.88 8.32 14.76
C ALA A 363 -15.84 8.63 15.89
N ALA A 364 -17.16 8.56 15.64
CA ALA A 364 -18.19 8.80 16.65
C ALA A 364 -18.11 7.80 17.82
N LYS A 365 -17.87 6.51 17.52
CA LYS A 365 -17.72 5.46 18.53
C LYS A 365 -16.43 5.59 19.37
N LEU A 366 -15.33 6.01 18.75
CA LEU A 366 -14.04 6.16 19.41
C LEU A 366 -13.86 7.49 20.15
N LYS A 367 -14.63 8.54 19.80
CA LYS A 367 -14.49 9.87 20.39
C LYS A 367 -14.57 9.90 21.90
N PRO A 368 -15.55 9.24 22.59
CA PRO A 368 -15.60 9.24 24.05
C PRO A 368 -14.37 8.59 24.70
N LEU A 369 -13.83 7.54 24.08
CA LEU A 369 -12.60 6.88 24.54
C LEU A 369 -11.39 7.81 24.38
N GLY A 370 -11.24 8.44 23.21
CA GLY A 370 -10.16 9.40 22.96
C GLY A 370 -10.21 10.62 23.88
N GLU A 371 -11.40 11.13 24.21
CA GLU A 371 -11.57 12.24 25.19
C GLU A 371 -11.11 11.83 26.58
N LYS A 372 -11.46 10.62 27.03
CA LYS A 372 -10.98 10.04 28.30
C LYS A 372 -9.47 9.89 28.34
N GLU A 373 -8.88 9.30 27.29
CA GLU A 373 -7.44 9.11 27.19
C GLU A 373 -6.69 10.45 27.15
N ARG A 374 -7.21 11.42 26.39
CA ARG A 374 -6.64 12.79 26.34
C ARG A 374 -6.68 13.48 27.70
N ALA A 375 -7.73 13.30 28.50
CA ALA A 375 -7.80 13.81 29.86
C ALA A 375 -6.74 13.17 30.77
N VAL A 376 -6.49 11.87 30.62
CA VAL A 376 -5.45 11.14 31.35
C VAL A 376 -4.05 11.68 31.01
N ILE A 377 -3.72 11.80 29.74
CA ILE A 377 -2.39 12.31 29.31
C ILE A 377 -2.20 13.80 29.67
N LEU A 378 -3.26 14.60 29.67
CA LEU A 378 -3.23 15.99 30.13
C LEU A 378 -2.92 16.08 31.64
N GLY A 379 -3.55 15.21 32.45
CA GLY A 379 -3.26 15.12 33.88
C GLY A 379 -1.82 14.65 34.19
N LEU A 380 -1.25 13.74 33.34
CA LEU A 380 0.16 13.38 33.43
C LEU A 380 1.07 14.55 33.13
N LYS A 381 0.78 15.31 32.05
CA LYS A 381 1.53 16.52 31.69
C LYS A 381 1.50 17.56 32.80
N GLN A 382 0.33 17.80 33.38
CA GLN A 382 0.22 18.77 34.50
C GLN A 382 1.09 18.38 35.67
N ARG A 383 1.01 17.13 36.15
CA ARG A 383 1.83 16.63 37.26
C ARG A 383 3.34 16.72 36.99
N GLU A 384 3.77 16.36 35.78
CA GLU A 384 5.18 16.47 35.40
C GLU A 384 5.66 17.93 35.35
N CYS A 385 4.82 18.86 34.81
CA CYS A 385 5.13 20.28 34.82
C CYS A 385 5.30 20.82 36.25
N GLU A 386 4.42 20.42 37.18
CA GLU A 386 4.52 20.78 38.59
C GLU A 386 5.82 20.22 39.23
N GLN A 387 6.13 18.95 39.02
CA GLN A 387 7.31 18.27 39.56
C GLN A 387 8.63 18.85 39.06
N ARG A 388 8.66 19.23 37.76
CA ARG A 388 9.86 19.77 37.11
C ARG A 388 9.93 21.29 37.06
N ALA A 389 8.97 21.98 37.69
CA ALA A 389 8.83 23.44 37.64
C ALA A 389 8.82 24.00 36.21
N LEU A 390 8.11 23.30 35.30
CA LEU A 390 7.90 23.70 33.93
C LEU A 390 6.57 24.45 33.76
N PRO A 391 6.45 25.39 32.81
CA PRO A 391 5.18 26.05 32.53
C PRO A 391 4.15 25.04 31.95
N PHE A 392 2.94 25.06 32.52
CA PHE A 392 1.82 24.26 32.03
C PHE A 392 0.91 25.12 31.14
N ASP A 393 0.76 24.71 29.87
CA ASP A 393 -0.02 25.43 28.85
C ASP A 393 -1.49 24.98 28.76
N GLY A 394 -1.94 24.06 29.60
CA GLY A 394 -3.32 23.59 29.71
C GLY A 394 -3.80 22.73 28.55
N ARG A 395 -2.92 22.26 27.68
CA ARG A 395 -3.29 21.46 26.49
C ARG A 395 -2.24 20.39 26.18
N ILE A 396 -2.63 19.44 25.34
CA ILE A 396 -1.73 18.48 24.71
C ILE A 396 -1.34 19.04 23.33
N ASN A 397 -0.04 19.15 23.07
CA ASN A 397 0.50 19.51 21.77
C ASN A 397 0.87 18.24 20.99
N ALA A 398 1.09 18.34 19.67
CA ALA A 398 1.47 17.20 18.83
C ALA A 398 2.75 16.51 19.33
N TRP A 399 3.76 17.27 19.80
CA TRP A 399 5.00 16.74 20.35
C TRP A 399 4.87 16.13 21.74
N ASP A 400 3.74 16.30 22.43
CA ASP A 400 3.46 15.72 23.74
C ASP A 400 2.81 14.34 23.63
N MET A 401 2.04 14.09 22.57
CA MET A 401 1.22 12.89 22.48
C MET A 401 1.99 11.60 22.72
N ARG A 402 3.02 11.33 21.92
CA ARG A 402 3.78 10.06 22.01
C ARG A 402 4.46 9.89 23.36
N TYR A 403 4.94 10.97 23.93
CA TYR A 403 5.61 10.96 25.23
C TYR A 403 4.62 10.57 26.33
N TYR A 404 3.49 11.25 26.44
CA TYR A 404 2.52 10.94 27.50
C TYR A 404 1.73 9.65 27.24
N MET A 405 1.53 9.24 26.00
CA MET A 405 0.99 7.91 25.69
C MET A 405 1.93 6.80 26.21
N ASN A 406 3.24 6.94 26.02
CA ASN A 406 4.22 6.03 26.58
C ASN A 406 4.23 6.08 28.13
N GLN A 407 4.04 7.26 28.74
CA GLN A 407 3.89 7.38 30.20
C GLN A 407 2.65 6.65 30.74
N VAL A 408 1.56 6.58 29.96
CA VAL A 408 0.39 5.75 30.31
C VAL A 408 0.76 4.27 30.35
N GLU A 409 1.48 3.78 29.34
CA GLU A 409 1.95 2.38 29.29
C GLU A 409 2.84 2.06 30.48
N GLU A 410 3.78 2.94 30.84
CA GLU A 410 4.70 2.75 31.97
C GLU A 410 4.01 2.85 33.33
N THR A 411 3.09 3.82 33.50
CA THR A 411 2.50 4.11 34.83
C THR A 411 1.24 3.32 35.13
N GLN A 412 0.37 3.09 34.15
CA GLN A 412 -0.91 2.40 34.35
C GLN A 412 -0.83 0.89 34.10
N TYR A 413 -0.01 0.49 33.12
CA TYR A 413 0.16 -0.91 32.77
C TYR A 413 1.46 -1.52 33.30
N SER A 414 2.35 -0.67 33.84
CA SER A 414 3.66 -1.08 34.39
C SER A 414 4.51 -1.84 33.36
N VAL A 415 4.49 -1.39 32.10
CA VAL A 415 5.28 -1.93 30.99
C VAL A 415 6.50 -1.04 30.81
N ASP A 416 7.68 -1.55 31.16
CA ASP A 416 8.96 -0.90 30.84
C ASP A 416 9.52 -1.49 29.54
N GLN A 417 9.48 -0.71 28.46
CA GLN A 417 9.97 -1.13 27.14
C GLN A 417 11.49 -1.40 27.14
N ASN A 418 12.29 -0.79 28.04
CA ASN A 418 13.71 -1.04 28.15
C ASN A 418 13.99 -2.42 28.76
N LEU A 419 13.21 -2.80 29.78
CA LEU A 419 13.28 -4.15 30.34
C LEU A 419 12.72 -5.18 29.35
N LEU A 420 11.63 -4.84 28.69
CA LEU A 420 10.93 -5.76 27.79
C LEU A 420 11.80 -6.14 26.57
N LYS A 421 12.51 -5.16 25.95
CA LYS A 421 13.39 -5.43 24.79
C LYS A 421 14.50 -6.44 25.09
N GLU A 422 14.94 -6.60 26.35
CA GLU A 422 15.94 -7.58 26.75
C GLU A 422 15.49 -9.03 26.49
N PHE A 423 14.18 -9.26 26.37
CA PHE A 423 13.57 -10.54 26.03
C PHE A 423 13.30 -10.75 24.56
N PHE A 424 13.52 -9.73 23.70
CA PHE A 424 13.29 -9.81 22.26
C PHE A 424 14.57 -9.61 21.44
N PRO A 425 15.62 -10.45 21.64
CA PRO A 425 16.77 -10.42 20.74
C PRO A 425 16.34 -10.87 19.33
N MET A 426 16.80 -10.17 18.28
CA MET A 426 16.43 -10.37 16.88
C MET A 426 16.42 -11.85 16.46
N GLN A 427 17.46 -12.61 16.79
CA GLN A 427 17.55 -14.02 16.39
C GLN A 427 16.44 -14.86 17.01
N VAL A 428 16.16 -14.67 18.32
CA VAL A 428 15.10 -15.41 19.03
C VAL A 428 13.72 -15.06 18.47
N VAL A 429 13.49 -13.77 18.17
CA VAL A 429 12.23 -13.33 17.54
C VAL A 429 12.09 -13.95 16.15
N THR A 430 13.15 -13.91 15.33
CA THR A 430 13.13 -14.51 13.98
C THR A 430 12.84 -16.00 14.05
N ASP A 431 13.55 -16.76 14.90
CA ASP A 431 13.33 -18.21 15.05
C ASP A 431 11.92 -18.52 15.54
N GLY A 432 11.41 -17.74 16.49
CA GLY A 432 10.05 -17.87 17.01
C GLY A 432 8.99 -17.56 15.98
N LEU A 433 9.15 -16.46 15.25
CA LEU A 433 8.28 -16.05 14.13
C LEU A 433 8.23 -17.15 13.06
N LEU A 434 9.40 -17.57 12.57
CA LEU A 434 9.48 -18.63 11.55
C LEU A 434 8.86 -19.94 12.05
N GLY A 435 9.09 -20.32 13.30
CA GLY A 435 8.50 -21.51 13.91
C GLY A 435 6.97 -21.44 14.00
N ILE A 436 6.40 -20.28 14.34
CA ILE A 436 4.95 -20.06 14.39
C ILE A 436 4.33 -20.20 13.00
N TYR A 437 4.91 -19.54 11.99
CA TYR A 437 4.39 -19.62 10.62
C TYR A 437 4.53 -21.02 10.02
N GLN A 438 5.63 -21.75 10.32
CA GLN A 438 5.79 -23.14 9.89
C GLN A 438 4.68 -24.03 10.44
N GLU A 439 4.37 -23.92 11.73
CA GLU A 439 3.32 -24.70 12.38
C GLU A 439 1.93 -24.36 11.84
N LEU A 440 1.61 -23.07 11.72
CA LEU A 440 0.29 -22.62 11.26
C LEU A 440 0.04 -22.95 9.80
N LEU A 441 1.00 -22.67 8.92
CA LEU A 441 0.80 -22.77 7.48
C LEU A 441 1.27 -24.11 6.90
N GLY A 442 1.81 -25.03 7.73
CA GLY A 442 2.32 -26.32 7.28
C GLY A 442 3.50 -26.18 6.33
N LEU A 443 4.45 -25.30 6.63
CA LEU A 443 5.60 -24.97 5.78
C LEU A 443 6.92 -25.27 6.47
N THR A 444 8.01 -25.30 5.71
CA THR A 444 9.39 -25.33 6.23
C THR A 444 10.19 -24.20 5.59
N PHE A 445 11.02 -23.53 6.39
CA PHE A 445 11.92 -22.48 5.96
C PHE A 445 13.37 -22.93 6.12
N ARG A 446 14.14 -22.85 5.05
CA ARG A 446 15.56 -23.20 5.04
C ARG A 446 16.40 -21.99 4.66
N ARG A 447 17.31 -21.57 5.53
CA ARG A 447 18.26 -20.51 5.24
C ARG A 447 19.27 -20.99 4.20
N GLU A 448 19.58 -20.14 3.22
CA GLU A 448 20.60 -20.35 2.21
C GLU A 448 21.90 -19.65 2.64
N GLU A 449 22.99 -20.43 2.85
CA GLU A 449 24.22 -19.90 3.43
C GLU A 449 25.06 -19.08 2.43
N ASP A 450 25.06 -19.44 1.14
CA ASP A 450 25.85 -18.80 0.08
C ASP A 450 24.96 -17.92 -0.85
N ALA A 451 23.96 -17.27 -0.31
CA ALA A 451 23.00 -16.49 -1.09
C ALA A 451 23.62 -15.21 -1.65
N GLN A 452 23.42 -14.97 -2.96
CA GLN A 452 23.68 -13.66 -3.55
C GLN A 452 22.58 -12.67 -3.13
N ALA A 453 22.98 -11.56 -2.52
CA ALA A 453 22.13 -10.48 -2.10
C ALA A 453 22.81 -9.13 -2.35
N TRP A 454 22.10 -8.03 -2.11
CA TRP A 454 22.59 -6.66 -2.32
C TRP A 454 23.40 -6.09 -1.14
N HIS A 455 23.44 -6.80 -0.02
CA HIS A 455 24.20 -6.41 1.17
C HIS A 455 24.52 -7.65 2.03
N GLU A 456 25.63 -7.62 2.78
CA GLU A 456 26.09 -8.73 3.63
C GLU A 456 25.14 -9.10 4.77
N ASP A 457 24.37 -8.12 5.30
CA ASP A 457 23.38 -8.35 6.37
C ASP A 457 22.12 -9.06 5.89
N VAL A 458 21.91 -9.20 4.58
CA VAL A 458 20.69 -9.75 4.00
C VAL A 458 20.71 -11.27 4.04
N GLN A 459 19.64 -11.85 4.55
CA GLN A 459 19.45 -13.30 4.62
C GLN A 459 18.45 -13.77 3.58
N LEU A 460 18.70 -14.91 2.95
CA LEU A 460 17.79 -15.58 2.02
C LEU A 460 17.26 -16.87 2.62
N TYR A 461 15.96 -17.11 2.47
CA TYR A 461 15.28 -18.35 2.87
C TYR A 461 14.52 -18.97 1.70
N THR A 462 14.57 -20.30 1.61
CA THR A 462 13.72 -21.09 0.71
C THR A 462 12.56 -21.68 1.49
N VAL A 463 11.35 -21.60 0.91
CA VAL A 463 10.09 -22.07 1.51
C VAL A 463 9.60 -23.31 0.78
N GLN A 464 9.34 -24.36 1.54
CA GLN A 464 8.87 -25.65 1.02
C GLN A 464 7.60 -26.11 1.75
N ASP A 465 6.73 -26.74 1.02
CA ASP A 465 5.61 -27.50 1.58
C ASP A 465 6.06 -28.94 1.81
N PRO A 466 6.25 -29.39 3.07
CA PRO A 466 6.74 -30.74 3.38
C PRO A 466 5.74 -31.83 2.99
N ALA A 467 4.45 -31.51 2.87
CA ALA A 467 3.42 -32.50 2.50
C ALA A 467 3.48 -32.86 1.01
N SER A 468 3.79 -31.90 0.14
CA SER A 468 3.93 -32.11 -1.30
C SER A 468 5.38 -32.24 -1.76
N GLY A 469 6.35 -31.75 -0.97
CA GLY A 469 7.75 -31.56 -1.35
C GLY A 469 7.97 -30.39 -2.31
N GLU A 470 6.94 -29.57 -2.58
CA GLU A 470 7.00 -28.44 -3.50
C GLU A 470 7.72 -27.24 -2.87
N THR A 471 8.62 -26.62 -3.64
CA THR A 471 9.19 -25.30 -3.30
C THR A 471 8.21 -24.22 -3.71
N LEU A 472 7.66 -23.48 -2.74
CA LEU A 472 6.72 -22.40 -2.99
C LEU A 472 7.43 -21.13 -3.46
N GLY A 473 8.59 -20.82 -2.88
CA GLY A 473 9.33 -19.61 -3.22
C GLY A 473 10.51 -19.33 -2.31
N GLN A 474 10.97 -18.10 -2.39
CA GLN A 474 12.10 -17.60 -1.59
C GLN A 474 11.80 -16.22 -1.03
N PHE A 475 12.39 -15.87 0.11
CA PHE A 475 12.31 -14.51 0.64
C PHE A 475 13.64 -14.04 1.20
N TYR A 476 13.88 -12.74 1.03
CA TYR A 476 15.00 -12.03 1.62
C TYR A 476 14.55 -11.31 2.88
N LEU A 477 15.42 -11.28 3.91
CA LEU A 477 15.28 -10.46 5.10
C LEU A 477 16.40 -9.42 5.11
N ASP A 478 16.02 -8.16 4.95
CA ASP A 478 16.89 -6.98 5.02
C ASP A 478 16.43 -6.11 6.19
N LEU A 479 16.94 -6.41 7.40
CA LEU A 479 16.33 -6.00 8.64
C LEU A 479 16.90 -4.71 9.23
N TYR A 480 18.13 -4.30 8.84
CA TYR A 480 18.85 -3.21 9.52
C TYR A 480 18.93 -1.92 8.68
N PRO A 481 18.91 -0.75 9.35
CA PRO A 481 19.05 0.53 8.66
C PRO A 481 20.47 0.73 8.12
N ARG A 482 20.59 1.43 6.99
CA ARG A 482 21.84 1.92 6.41
C ARG A 482 21.58 3.16 5.56
N GLU A 483 22.64 3.85 5.17
CA GLU A 483 22.53 5.02 4.30
C GLU A 483 21.88 4.67 2.94
N GLY A 484 20.95 5.52 2.48
CA GLY A 484 20.25 5.34 1.21
C GLY A 484 19.22 4.22 1.17
N LYS A 485 19.02 3.48 2.26
CA LYS A 485 17.98 2.47 2.35
C LYS A 485 16.60 3.09 2.59
N TYR A 486 15.57 2.46 2.02
CA TYR A 486 14.16 2.78 2.30
C TYR A 486 13.90 2.92 3.80
N GLY A 487 13.30 4.04 4.19
CA GLY A 487 13.26 4.46 5.59
C GLY A 487 12.13 3.87 6.44
N HIS A 488 11.24 3.05 5.83
CA HIS A 488 10.12 2.36 6.46
C HIS A 488 10.36 0.86 6.53
N ALA A 489 9.38 0.10 7.03
CA ALA A 489 9.25 -1.32 6.77
C ALA A 489 8.33 -1.54 5.56
N ALA A 490 8.65 -2.51 4.72
CA ALA A 490 7.81 -2.91 3.58
C ALA A 490 8.20 -4.30 3.06
N CYS A 491 7.21 -5.02 2.54
CA CYS A 491 7.41 -6.22 1.75
C CYS A 491 7.36 -5.88 0.26
N PHE A 492 8.44 -6.18 -0.46
CA PHE A 492 8.55 -6.02 -1.91
C PHE A 492 8.37 -7.36 -2.61
N GLY A 493 7.38 -7.45 -3.52
CA GLY A 493 7.25 -8.58 -4.42
C GLY A 493 8.26 -8.46 -5.55
N LEU A 494 9.28 -9.33 -5.55
CA LEU A 494 10.36 -9.28 -6.54
C LEU A 494 10.06 -10.14 -7.77
N GLN A 495 9.44 -11.31 -7.57
CA GLN A 495 9.06 -12.23 -8.63
C GLN A 495 7.68 -12.82 -8.30
N PRO A 496 6.69 -12.75 -9.21
CA PRO A 496 5.39 -13.34 -8.98
C PRO A 496 5.43 -14.88 -9.11
N GLY A 497 4.69 -15.57 -8.28
CA GLY A 497 4.43 -17.00 -8.44
C GLY A 497 3.26 -17.22 -9.39
N CYS A 498 3.49 -17.83 -10.58
CA CYS A 498 2.43 -18.05 -11.56
C CYS A 498 2.76 -19.18 -12.53
N LEU A 499 1.81 -19.56 -13.41
CA LEU A 499 2.03 -20.56 -14.45
C LEU A 499 2.85 -19.98 -15.61
N LEU A 500 3.82 -20.77 -16.09
CA LEU A 500 4.58 -20.50 -17.30
C LEU A 500 3.87 -21.10 -18.53
N PRO A 501 4.21 -20.64 -19.76
CA PRO A 501 3.61 -21.15 -20.99
C PRO A 501 3.78 -22.65 -21.21
N ASP A 502 4.83 -23.26 -20.63
CA ASP A 502 5.11 -24.70 -20.71
C ASP A 502 4.37 -25.53 -19.64
N GLY A 503 3.52 -24.88 -18.83
CA GLY A 503 2.77 -25.52 -17.76
C GLY A 503 3.56 -25.72 -16.46
N SER A 504 4.85 -25.37 -16.42
CA SER A 504 5.60 -25.30 -15.15
C SER A 504 5.20 -24.07 -14.34
N ARG A 505 5.52 -24.05 -13.03
CA ARG A 505 5.22 -22.92 -12.16
C ARG A 505 6.51 -22.14 -11.83
N LEU A 506 6.48 -20.82 -12.04
CA LEU A 506 7.50 -19.92 -11.51
C LEU A 506 7.26 -19.72 -10.03
N THR A 507 8.31 -19.88 -9.20
CA THR A 507 8.22 -19.67 -7.77
C THR A 507 8.22 -18.18 -7.41
N ALA A 508 7.47 -17.78 -6.38
CA ALA A 508 7.44 -16.42 -5.89
C ALA A 508 8.76 -16.05 -5.18
N VAL A 509 9.18 -14.77 -5.31
CA VAL A 509 10.28 -14.22 -4.52
C VAL A 509 9.86 -12.88 -3.94
N ALA A 510 10.05 -12.73 -2.62
CA ALA A 510 9.75 -11.51 -1.89
C ALA A 510 10.97 -11.00 -1.13
N ALA A 511 11.01 -9.70 -0.81
CA ALA A 511 11.97 -9.11 0.12
C ALA A 511 11.24 -8.34 1.20
N MET A 512 11.49 -8.70 2.45
CA MET A 512 11.13 -7.89 3.59
C MET A 512 12.26 -6.91 3.89
N VAL A 513 11.98 -5.62 3.82
CA VAL A 513 12.92 -4.53 4.13
C VAL A 513 12.43 -3.83 5.37
N ALA A 514 13.27 -3.72 6.40
CA ALA A 514 12.94 -3.06 7.66
C ALA A 514 14.12 -2.21 8.18
N ASN A 515 13.88 -1.47 9.25
CA ASN A 515 14.88 -0.61 9.89
C ASN A 515 14.88 -0.85 11.39
N PHE A 516 15.06 -2.10 11.80
CA PHE A 516 15.08 -2.48 13.21
C PHE A 516 16.37 -2.05 13.91
N THR A 517 16.31 -1.99 15.23
CA THR A 517 17.45 -1.63 16.07
C THR A 517 18.69 -2.48 15.74
N LYS A 518 19.81 -1.84 15.38
CA LYS A 518 21.07 -2.53 15.06
C LYS A 518 21.71 -3.17 16.30
N PRO A 519 22.47 -4.28 16.14
CA PRO A 519 23.36 -4.76 17.19
C PRO A 519 24.46 -3.73 17.48
N THR A 520 24.93 -3.72 18.72
CA THR A 520 26.09 -2.93 19.17
C THR A 520 27.23 -3.86 19.53
N GLN A 521 28.40 -3.31 19.92
CA GLN A 521 29.52 -4.14 20.42
C GLN A 521 29.18 -4.81 21.77
N GLU A 522 28.26 -4.25 22.54
CA GLU A 522 27.91 -4.69 23.89
C GLU A 522 26.64 -5.57 23.94
N ALA A 523 25.77 -5.46 22.96
CA ALA A 523 24.50 -6.17 22.92
C ALA A 523 24.06 -6.56 21.50
N PRO A 524 23.38 -7.72 21.33
CA PRO A 524 22.75 -8.05 20.07
C PRO A 524 21.65 -7.04 19.73
N SER A 525 21.08 -7.13 18.52
CA SER A 525 19.86 -6.39 18.19
C SER A 525 18.73 -6.79 19.14
N LEU A 526 18.25 -5.85 19.94
CA LEU A 526 17.15 -6.01 20.90
C LEU A 526 15.95 -5.22 20.40
N LEU A 527 14.87 -5.92 20.04
CA LEU A 527 13.68 -5.32 19.47
C LEU A 527 12.75 -4.75 20.55
N GLN A 528 12.18 -3.58 20.29
CA GLN A 528 11.00 -3.14 21.03
C GLN A 528 9.79 -3.99 20.58
N HIS A 529 8.75 -4.07 21.41
CA HIS A 529 7.58 -4.89 21.09
C HIS A 529 6.85 -4.41 19.83
N ASP A 530 6.81 -3.11 19.57
CA ASP A 530 6.25 -2.55 18.33
C ASP A 530 7.10 -2.90 17.07
N GLU A 531 8.42 -3.12 17.23
CA GLU A 531 9.25 -3.66 16.15
C GLU A 531 8.94 -5.15 15.89
N VAL A 532 8.63 -5.93 16.94
CA VAL A 532 8.18 -7.33 16.79
C VAL A 532 6.84 -7.39 16.07
N GLU A 533 5.89 -6.50 16.40
CA GLU A 533 4.60 -6.39 15.72
C GLU A 533 4.77 -6.04 14.25
N THR A 534 5.61 -5.06 13.93
CA THR A 534 5.97 -4.71 12.55
C THR A 534 6.59 -5.89 11.80
N TYR A 535 7.42 -6.69 12.46
CA TYR A 535 8.01 -7.89 11.85
C TYR A 535 6.93 -8.91 11.45
N PHE A 536 5.95 -9.16 12.31
CA PHE A 536 4.82 -10.04 12.00
C PHE A 536 3.96 -9.50 10.86
N HIS A 537 3.71 -8.19 10.84
CA HIS A 537 2.98 -7.52 9.78
C HIS A 537 3.63 -7.74 8.41
N GLU A 538 4.88 -7.32 8.26
CA GLU A 538 5.59 -7.42 6.99
C GLU A 538 5.79 -8.89 6.56
N PHE A 539 6.02 -9.79 7.51
CA PHE A 539 6.12 -11.20 7.21
C PHE A 539 4.77 -11.81 6.80
N GLY A 540 3.66 -11.23 7.24
CA GLY A 540 2.32 -11.55 6.73
C GLY A 540 2.20 -11.29 5.22
N HIS A 541 2.72 -10.17 4.73
CA HIS A 541 2.82 -9.88 3.30
C HIS A 541 3.76 -10.85 2.57
N VAL A 542 4.89 -11.22 3.18
CA VAL A 542 5.80 -12.24 2.62
C VAL A 542 5.05 -13.54 2.42
N MET A 543 4.30 -14.01 3.42
CA MET A 543 3.52 -15.25 3.30
C MET A 543 2.42 -15.15 2.25
N HIS A 544 1.77 -14.01 2.13
CA HIS A 544 0.78 -13.79 1.08
C HIS A 544 1.41 -13.88 -0.32
N GLN A 545 2.60 -13.32 -0.52
CA GLN A 545 3.36 -13.44 -1.78
C GLN A 545 3.71 -14.91 -2.08
N LEU A 546 4.22 -15.65 -1.09
CA LEU A 546 4.79 -16.99 -1.30
C LEU A 546 3.73 -18.09 -1.36
N CYS A 547 2.65 -17.98 -0.60
CA CYS A 547 1.57 -18.98 -0.58
C CYS A 547 0.62 -18.85 -1.77
N SER A 548 0.65 -17.74 -2.50
CA SER A 548 -0.22 -17.52 -3.66
C SER A 548 0.08 -18.50 -4.79
N GLN A 549 -0.97 -19.09 -5.35
CA GLN A 549 -0.91 -20.02 -6.46
C GLN A 549 -1.75 -19.57 -7.66
N ALA A 550 -1.80 -18.29 -7.93
CA ALA A 550 -2.45 -17.74 -9.11
C ALA A 550 -1.83 -18.27 -10.42
N ASP A 551 -2.62 -18.40 -11.47
CA ASP A 551 -2.16 -18.77 -12.80
C ASP A 551 -1.51 -17.60 -13.56
N PHE A 552 -1.93 -16.37 -13.25
CA PHE A 552 -1.43 -15.15 -13.91
C PHE A 552 -0.66 -14.27 -12.92
N ALA A 553 0.42 -13.65 -13.39
CA ALA A 553 1.24 -12.71 -12.62
C ALA A 553 0.41 -11.54 -12.03
N MET A 554 -0.60 -11.07 -12.78
CA MET A 554 -1.54 -10.01 -12.38
C MET A 554 -2.28 -10.30 -11.08
N PHE A 555 -2.44 -11.54 -10.70
CA PHE A 555 -3.20 -11.98 -9.51
C PHE A 555 -2.31 -12.61 -8.43
N SER A 556 -1.00 -12.67 -8.66
CA SER A 556 -0.07 -13.29 -7.72
C SER A 556 0.06 -12.49 -6.42
N GLY A 557 0.04 -13.18 -5.30
CA GLY A 557 0.35 -12.63 -3.98
C GLY A 557 -0.55 -11.49 -3.55
N THR A 558 0.04 -10.35 -3.23
CA THR A 558 -0.64 -9.15 -2.72
C THR A 558 -1.34 -8.30 -3.79
N HIS A 559 -1.51 -8.81 -5.02
CA HIS A 559 -2.27 -8.16 -6.09
C HIS A 559 -3.80 -8.35 -5.92
N VAL A 560 -4.29 -7.97 -4.77
CA VAL A 560 -5.69 -7.97 -4.34
C VAL A 560 -6.23 -6.54 -4.29
N GLU A 561 -7.49 -6.36 -3.87
CA GLU A 561 -8.06 -5.03 -3.61
C GLU A 561 -7.24 -4.29 -2.54
N ARG A 562 -6.99 -2.98 -2.77
CA ARG A 562 -6.13 -2.17 -1.88
C ARG A 562 -6.67 -2.05 -0.45
N ASP A 563 -7.98 -2.09 -0.27
CA ASP A 563 -8.63 -2.08 1.04
C ASP A 563 -8.82 -3.48 1.66
N PHE A 564 -8.22 -4.51 1.03
CA PHE A 564 -8.10 -5.85 1.59
C PHE A 564 -6.64 -6.26 1.84
N VAL A 565 -5.68 -5.70 1.11
CA VAL A 565 -4.28 -6.16 1.10
C VAL A 565 -3.64 -6.22 2.49
N GLU A 566 -4.08 -5.34 3.41
CA GLU A 566 -3.57 -5.28 4.79
C GLU A 566 -4.27 -6.29 5.74
N ALA A 567 -5.39 -6.89 5.32
CA ALA A 567 -6.11 -7.80 6.21
C ALA A 567 -5.30 -9.05 6.62
N PRO A 568 -4.55 -9.71 5.71
CA PRO A 568 -3.69 -10.83 6.08
C PRO A 568 -2.54 -10.45 7.01
N SER A 569 -1.86 -9.32 6.77
CA SER A 569 -0.74 -8.87 7.59
C SER A 569 -1.19 -8.45 8.98
N GLN A 570 -2.24 -7.64 9.09
CA GLN A 570 -2.82 -7.20 10.36
C GLN A 570 -3.40 -8.38 11.17
N MET A 571 -3.96 -9.40 10.51
CA MET A 571 -4.45 -10.58 11.21
C MET A 571 -3.31 -11.29 11.94
N LEU A 572 -2.15 -11.40 11.33
CA LEU A 572 -1.00 -12.10 11.90
C LEU A 572 -0.28 -11.30 13.00
N GLU A 573 -0.48 -9.98 13.10
CA GLU A 573 -0.03 -9.18 14.26
C GLU A 573 -0.64 -9.68 15.59
N ASN A 574 -1.81 -10.29 15.56
CA ASN A 574 -2.46 -10.76 16.79
C ASN A 574 -1.61 -11.75 17.59
N TRP A 575 -0.70 -12.51 16.94
CA TRP A 575 0.18 -13.48 17.61
C TRP A 575 1.16 -12.83 18.58
N VAL A 576 1.56 -11.57 18.36
CA VAL A 576 2.45 -10.85 19.29
C VAL A 576 1.73 -10.34 20.55
N TRP A 577 0.42 -10.60 20.65
CA TRP A 577 -0.42 -10.27 21.81
C TRP A 577 -1.01 -11.51 22.49
N GLU A 578 -0.61 -12.71 22.06
CA GLU A 578 -1.07 -13.98 22.63
C GLU A 578 0.04 -14.65 23.45
N LYS A 579 -0.35 -15.21 24.61
CA LYS A 579 0.60 -15.74 25.60
C LYS A 579 1.54 -16.82 25.03
N VAL A 580 0.97 -17.81 24.34
CA VAL A 580 1.73 -18.97 23.81
C VAL A 580 2.74 -18.55 22.73
N PRO A 581 2.36 -17.79 21.68
CA PRO A 581 3.32 -17.29 20.70
C PRO A 581 4.41 -16.41 21.32
N LEU A 582 4.05 -15.49 22.22
CA LEU A 582 5.02 -14.61 22.88
C LEU A 582 6.07 -15.40 23.68
N GLN A 583 5.67 -16.44 24.41
CA GLN A 583 6.61 -17.29 25.14
C GLN A 583 7.63 -18.00 24.24
N ARG A 584 7.29 -18.25 22.97
CA ARG A 584 8.21 -18.87 22.00
C ARG A 584 9.29 -17.91 21.51
N MET A 585 9.00 -16.62 21.42
CA MET A 585 9.90 -15.60 20.85
C MET A 585 10.45 -14.61 21.90
N ALA A 586 10.19 -14.85 23.18
CA ALA A 586 10.68 -13.99 24.25
C ALA A 586 11.62 -14.75 25.19
N ARG A 587 12.93 -14.48 25.05
CA ARG A 587 13.99 -15.03 25.92
C ARG A 587 15.03 -13.94 26.22
N HIS A 588 15.43 -13.85 27.47
CA HIS A 588 16.42 -12.86 27.87
C HIS A 588 17.78 -13.10 27.18
N TYR A 589 18.33 -12.05 26.57
CA TYR A 589 19.50 -12.16 25.68
C TYR A 589 20.81 -12.62 26.40
N LYS A 590 20.95 -12.43 27.72
CA LYS A 590 22.11 -12.88 28.49
C LYS A 590 21.89 -14.24 29.16
N THR A 591 20.71 -14.43 29.78
CA THR A 591 20.45 -15.62 30.60
C THR A 591 19.76 -16.75 29.84
N GLY A 592 19.12 -16.47 28.73
CA GLY A 592 18.28 -17.43 27.96
C GLY A 592 16.97 -17.77 28.66
N GLU A 593 16.65 -17.16 29.80
CA GLU A 593 15.42 -17.40 30.54
C GLU A 593 14.20 -16.88 29.79
N HIS A 594 13.07 -17.54 29.97
CA HIS A 594 11.80 -17.08 29.45
C HIS A 594 11.34 -15.78 30.09
N ILE A 595 10.59 -14.98 29.37
CA ILE A 595 9.94 -13.79 29.92
C ILE A 595 9.06 -14.16 31.11
N PRO A 596 9.14 -13.44 32.24
CA PRO A 596 8.29 -13.67 33.42
C PRO A 596 6.80 -13.54 33.06
N SER A 597 5.97 -14.47 33.55
CA SER A 597 4.54 -14.47 33.28
C SER A 597 3.84 -13.15 33.66
N GLU A 598 4.29 -12.53 34.77
CA GLU A 598 3.74 -11.23 35.21
C GLU A 598 4.02 -10.10 34.18
N LEU A 599 5.25 -10.03 33.64
CA LEU A 599 5.64 -9.05 32.66
C LEU A 599 4.85 -9.28 31.34
N LEU A 600 4.68 -10.55 30.96
CA LEU A 600 3.91 -10.94 29.79
C LEU A 600 2.43 -10.54 29.91
N GLU A 601 1.81 -10.75 31.08
CA GLU A 601 0.43 -10.37 31.33
C GLU A 601 0.23 -8.84 31.35
N LYS A 602 1.21 -8.09 31.85
CA LYS A 602 1.23 -6.62 31.79
C LYS A 602 1.30 -6.16 30.34
N LEU A 603 2.18 -6.74 29.52
CA LEU A 603 2.29 -6.46 28.10
C LEU A 603 0.96 -6.73 27.38
N ILE A 604 0.35 -7.89 27.55
CA ILE A 604 -0.91 -8.24 26.89
C ILE A 604 -2.03 -7.26 27.28
N ARG A 605 -2.10 -6.85 28.54
CA ARG A 605 -3.09 -5.85 28.99
C ARG A 605 -2.85 -4.47 28.41
N SER A 606 -1.60 -4.09 28.14
CA SER A 606 -1.24 -2.78 27.58
C SER A 606 -1.70 -2.62 26.11
N ARG A 607 -2.12 -3.68 25.44
CA ARG A 607 -2.66 -3.62 24.06
C ARG A 607 -3.78 -2.58 23.90
N GLN A 608 -4.59 -2.37 24.93
CA GLN A 608 -5.70 -1.41 24.90
C GLN A 608 -5.28 0.02 25.28
N ALA A 609 -4.02 0.23 25.67
CA ALA A 609 -3.52 1.55 26.04
C ALA A 609 -3.58 2.51 24.84
N ASN A 610 -4.17 3.68 25.05
CA ASN A 610 -4.23 4.76 24.05
C ASN A 610 -4.94 4.37 22.73
N THR A 611 -5.73 3.31 22.72
CA THR A 611 -6.42 2.79 21.53
C THR A 611 -7.32 3.83 20.88
N GLY A 612 -8.02 4.65 21.66
CA GLY A 612 -8.88 5.73 21.17
C GLY A 612 -8.09 6.78 20.41
N LEU A 613 -7.03 7.34 21.01
CA LEU A 613 -6.18 8.36 20.38
C LEU A 613 -5.43 7.82 19.16
N PHE A 614 -4.94 6.58 19.22
CA PHE A 614 -4.28 5.95 18.10
C PHE A 614 -5.21 5.82 16.89
N ASN A 615 -6.39 5.24 17.07
CA ASN A 615 -7.34 5.04 15.97
C ASN A 615 -7.93 6.35 15.45
N LEU A 616 -8.21 7.34 16.33
CA LEU A 616 -8.64 8.67 15.90
C LEU A 616 -7.59 9.35 15.01
N ARG A 617 -6.30 9.16 15.30
CA ARG A 617 -5.23 9.66 14.43
C ARG A 617 -5.23 8.95 13.07
N GLN A 618 -5.45 7.63 13.01
CA GLN A 618 -5.59 6.91 11.74
C GLN A 618 -6.78 7.43 10.93
N ILE A 619 -7.90 7.73 11.60
CA ILE A 619 -9.08 8.34 10.96
C ILE A 619 -8.75 9.73 10.40
N VAL A 620 -7.97 10.56 11.11
CA VAL A 620 -7.49 11.85 10.59
C VAL A 620 -6.74 11.66 9.28
N LEU A 621 -5.78 10.74 9.23
CA LEU A 621 -4.99 10.46 8.01
C LEU A 621 -5.88 9.99 6.85
N ALA A 622 -6.82 9.08 7.12
CA ALA A 622 -7.75 8.58 6.12
C ALA A 622 -8.70 9.67 5.60
N LYS A 623 -9.18 10.54 6.48
CA LYS A 623 -10.05 11.67 6.10
C LYS A 623 -9.30 12.75 5.31
N VAL A 624 -8.06 13.05 5.67
CA VAL A 624 -7.20 13.96 4.89
C VAL A 624 -7.01 13.43 3.48
N ASP A 625 -6.65 12.15 3.34
CA ASP A 625 -6.48 11.51 2.04
C ASP A 625 -7.77 11.58 1.20
N GLN A 626 -8.93 11.25 1.79
CA GLN A 626 -10.23 11.37 1.11
C GLN A 626 -10.56 12.81 0.71
N ALA A 627 -10.32 13.78 1.61
CA ALA A 627 -10.63 15.19 1.36
C ALA A 627 -9.81 15.73 0.17
N LEU A 628 -8.51 15.48 0.14
CA LEU A 628 -7.62 15.92 -0.94
C LEU A 628 -8.02 15.33 -2.30
N HIS A 629 -8.49 14.08 -2.33
CA HIS A 629 -8.84 13.40 -3.57
C HIS A 629 -10.32 13.54 -3.97
N ARG A 630 -11.10 14.27 -3.16
CA ARG A 630 -12.47 14.69 -3.47
C ARG A 630 -12.58 16.18 -3.75
N GLN A 631 -11.68 17.00 -3.18
CA GLN A 631 -11.68 18.46 -3.29
C GLN A 631 -10.29 18.98 -3.71
N PRO A 632 -9.97 19.00 -5.01
CA PRO A 632 -8.62 19.24 -5.51
C PRO A 632 -8.06 20.64 -5.21
N LYS A 633 -8.87 21.55 -4.69
CA LYS A 633 -8.47 22.90 -4.28
C LYS A 633 -8.25 23.05 -2.76
N ALA A 634 -8.45 21.98 -1.99
CA ALA A 634 -8.20 22.02 -0.55
C ALA A 634 -6.69 22.18 -0.29
N ASP A 635 -6.34 23.06 0.63
CA ASP A 635 -4.95 23.16 1.12
C ASP A 635 -4.64 21.97 2.02
N PRO A 636 -3.62 21.16 1.70
CA PRO A 636 -3.32 19.94 2.45
C PRO A 636 -2.99 20.19 3.92
N ALA A 637 -2.26 21.28 4.24
CA ALA A 637 -1.86 21.59 5.60
C ALA A 637 -3.04 22.11 6.43
N GLU A 638 -3.89 22.95 5.84
CA GLU A 638 -5.10 23.46 6.50
C GLU A 638 -6.09 22.34 6.79
N GLU A 639 -6.31 21.44 5.81
CA GLU A 639 -7.22 20.30 5.96
C GLU A 639 -6.73 19.31 7.04
N TYR A 640 -5.43 19.05 7.08
CA TYR A 640 -4.83 18.23 8.14
C TYR A 640 -5.00 18.89 9.52
N ALA A 641 -4.71 20.19 9.63
CA ALA A 641 -4.83 20.93 10.89
C ALA A 641 -6.29 20.95 11.39
N ARG A 642 -7.25 21.18 10.50
CA ARG A 642 -8.69 21.15 10.79
C ARG A 642 -9.12 19.80 11.33
N LEU A 643 -8.76 18.72 10.63
CA LEU A 643 -9.13 17.34 11.02
C LEU A 643 -8.44 16.89 12.31
N CYS A 644 -7.19 17.30 12.57
CA CYS A 644 -6.53 17.07 13.85
C CYS A 644 -7.33 17.67 15.01
N GLN A 645 -7.82 18.91 14.85
CA GLN A 645 -8.62 19.57 15.88
C GLN A 645 -10.00 18.94 16.04
N GLU A 646 -10.71 18.62 14.95
CA GLU A 646 -12.10 18.13 14.98
C GLU A 646 -12.21 16.68 15.45
N VAL A 647 -11.32 15.81 14.98
CA VAL A 647 -11.40 14.38 15.21
C VAL A 647 -10.55 13.96 16.41
N LEU A 648 -9.28 14.38 16.45
CA LEU A 648 -8.32 13.98 17.49
C LEU A 648 -8.36 14.88 18.71
N GLY A 649 -8.73 16.16 18.55
CA GLY A 649 -8.71 17.17 19.60
C GLY A 649 -7.31 17.58 20.05
N VAL A 650 -6.30 17.35 19.20
CA VAL A 650 -4.92 17.79 19.39
C VAL A 650 -4.50 18.57 18.15
N PRO A 651 -4.11 19.86 18.29
CA PRO A 651 -3.80 20.68 17.15
C PRO A 651 -2.52 20.21 16.44
N ALA A 652 -2.50 20.34 15.12
CA ALA A 652 -1.27 20.22 14.35
C ALA A 652 -0.29 21.33 14.74
N THR A 653 1.01 21.06 14.65
CA THR A 653 2.05 22.05 14.96
C THR A 653 2.05 23.16 13.91
N PRO A 654 1.89 24.44 14.31
CA PRO A 654 1.86 25.55 13.36
C PRO A 654 3.12 25.60 12.49
N GLY A 655 2.95 25.93 11.22
CA GLY A 655 4.05 26.07 10.25
C GLY A 655 4.60 24.76 9.70
N THR A 656 4.13 23.60 10.15
CA THR A 656 4.46 22.29 9.56
C THR A 656 3.56 21.97 8.36
N ASN A 657 3.94 20.97 7.57
CA ASN A 657 3.11 20.42 6.50
C ASN A 657 3.25 18.89 6.49
N MET A 658 2.57 18.20 7.40
CA MET A 658 2.61 16.74 7.50
C MET A 658 2.22 16.05 6.18
N PRO A 659 1.21 16.49 5.40
CA PRO A 659 0.88 15.86 4.11
C PRO A 659 2.05 15.85 3.11
N ALA A 660 2.96 16.81 3.14
CA ALA A 660 4.17 16.81 2.30
C ALA A 660 5.18 15.72 2.70
N THR A 661 5.04 15.15 3.89
CA THR A 661 5.85 14.04 4.40
C THR A 661 5.11 12.69 4.34
N PHE A 662 3.86 12.71 3.89
CA PHE A 662 2.98 11.54 3.89
C PHE A 662 3.17 10.72 2.63
N GLY A 663 4.18 9.84 2.64
CA GLY A 663 4.59 9.03 1.48
C GLY A 663 3.47 8.21 0.85
N HIS A 664 2.47 7.75 1.62
CA HIS A 664 1.31 7.02 1.13
C HIS A 664 0.55 7.76 0.01
N LEU A 665 0.49 9.09 0.06
CA LEU A 665 -0.17 9.90 -0.96
C LEU A 665 0.48 9.80 -2.35
N ALA A 666 1.77 9.43 -2.41
CA ALA A 666 2.51 9.21 -3.65
C ALA A 666 2.87 7.72 -3.88
N GLY A 667 2.74 6.88 -2.87
CA GLY A 667 3.11 5.45 -2.89
C GLY A 667 1.97 4.49 -3.27
N GLY A 668 0.93 4.96 -3.97
CA GLY A 668 -0.16 4.10 -4.45
C GLY A 668 -1.30 3.86 -3.45
N TYR A 669 -1.35 4.63 -2.35
CA TYR A 669 -2.46 4.65 -1.39
C TYR A 669 -3.34 5.91 -1.51
N ASP A 670 -3.22 6.65 -2.61
CA ASP A 670 -4.02 7.83 -2.89
C ASP A 670 -5.53 7.51 -2.93
N ALA A 671 -6.29 8.19 -2.10
CA ALA A 671 -7.70 7.92 -1.78
C ALA A 671 -7.97 6.53 -1.16
N GLN A 672 -6.94 5.84 -0.61
CA GLN A 672 -7.03 4.45 -0.13
C GLN A 672 -6.45 4.23 1.27
N TYR A 673 -6.02 5.28 1.97
CA TYR A 673 -5.47 5.13 3.32
C TYR A 673 -6.49 4.57 4.33
N TYR A 674 -7.79 4.80 4.11
CA TYR A 674 -8.86 4.15 4.88
C TYR A 674 -8.75 2.62 4.90
N GLY A 675 -8.10 2.06 3.89
CA GLY A 675 -7.92 0.62 3.71
C GLY A 675 -7.25 -0.07 4.90
N TYR A 676 -6.39 0.63 5.67
CA TYR A 676 -5.80 0.09 6.90
C TYR A 676 -6.86 -0.21 7.97
N LEU A 677 -7.74 0.73 8.26
CA LEU A 677 -8.84 0.52 9.22
C LEU A 677 -9.91 -0.44 8.68
N TRP A 678 -10.19 -0.36 7.39
CA TRP A 678 -11.14 -1.24 6.71
C TRP A 678 -10.67 -2.70 6.71
N SER A 679 -9.40 -2.95 6.38
CA SER A 679 -8.76 -4.27 6.42
C SER A 679 -8.67 -4.82 7.85
N GLU A 680 -8.46 -3.97 8.85
CA GLU A 680 -8.39 -4.38 10.25
C GLU A 680 -9.72 -4.96 10.76
N VAL A 681 -10.85 -4.48 10.24
CA VAL A 681 -12.17 -5.08 10.53
C VAL A 681 -12.18 -6.56 10.13
N TYR A 682 -11.72 -6.89 8.92
CA TYR A 682 -11.66 -8.28 8.45
C TYR A 682 -10.59 -9.11 9.18
N SER A 683 -9.46 -8.50 9.46
CA SER A 683 -8.37 -9.10 10.25
C SER A 683 -8.89 -9.58 11.61
N MET A 684 -9.56 -8.71 12.35
CA MET A 684 -10.11 -9.03 13.67
C MET A 684 -11.23 -10.08 13.60
N ASP A 685 -12.09 -10.01 12.58
CA ASP A 685 -13.15 -10.98 12.41
C ASP A 685 -12.57 -12.39 12.08
N MET A 686 -11.58 -12.49 11.21
CA MET A 686 -10.86 -13.74 10.93
C MET A 686 -10.20 -14.33 12.19
N PHE A 687 -9.49 -13.49 12.96
CA PHE A 687 -8.77 -13.94 14.14
C PHE A 687 -9.73 -14.38 15.26
N TYR A 688 -10.72 -13.56 15.62
CA TYR A 688 -11.63 -13.84 16.74
C TYR A 688 -12.61 -14.97 16.42
N THR A 689 -13.09 -15.09 15.17
CA THR A 689 -14.07 -16.11 14.79
C THR A 689 -13.45 -17.50 14.64
N ARG A 690 -12.22 -17.57 14.11
CA ARG A 690 -11.60 -18.85 13.81
C ARG A 690 -10.46 -19.19 14.80
N PHE A 691 -9.38 -18.42 14.80
CA PHE A 691 -8.19 -18.74 15.59
C PHE A 691 -8.43 -18.65 17.10
N LYS A 692 -9.15 -17.64 17.56
CA LYS A 692 -9.42 -17.47 19.01
C LYS A 692 -10.35 -18.56 19.54
N GLN A 693 -11.30 -19.04 18.73
CA GLN A 693 -12.28 -20.07 19.12
C GLN A 693 -11.77 -21.48 18.93
N GLU A 694 -11.05 -21.76 17.83
CA GLU A 694 -10.61 -23.11 17.47
C GLU A 694 -9.16 -23.39 17.92
N GLY A 695 -8.44 -22.38 18.44
CA GLY A 695 -7.05 -22.44 18.92
C GLY A 695 -6.11 -21.57 18.11
N VAL A 696 -5.42 -20.63 18.81
CA VAL A 696 -4.50 -19.66 18.18
C VAL A 696 -3.37 -20.34 17.41
N MET A 697 -2.92 -21.51 17.85
CA MET A 697 -1.90 -22.31 17.19
C MET A 697 -2.47 -23.54 16.46
N SER A 698 -3.75 -23.49 16.06
CA SER A 698 -4.39 -24.61 15.34
C SER A 698 -3.86 -24.74 13.90
N PRO A 699 -3.11 -25.82 13.55
CA PRO A 699 -2.65 -26.03 12.19
C PRO A 699 -3.79 -26.19 11.19
N LYS A 700 -4.94 -26.73 11.65
CA LYS A 700 -6.13 -26.86 10.80
C LYS A 700 -6.64 -25.51 10.34
N VAL A 701 -6.83 -24.55 11.27
CA VAL A 701 -7.28 -23.19 10.95
C VAL A 701 -6.24 -22.45 10.12
N GLY A 702 -4.96 -22.65 10.41
CA GLY A 702 -3.86 -22.11 9.64
C GLY A 702 -3.84 -22.60 8.19
N LEU A 703 -4.10 -23.89 7.94
CA LEU A 703 -4.22 -24.46 6.59
C LEU A 703 -5.49 -23.94 5.88
N ASP A 704 -6.62 -23.82 6.58
CA ASP A 704 -7.83 -23.18 6.04
C ASP A 704 -7.52 -21.73 5.61
N TYR A 705 -6.83 -20.97 6.46
CA TYR A 705 -6.40 -19.62 6.18
C TYR A 705 -5.46 -19.54 4.96
N ARG A 706 -4.44 -20.41 4.91
CA ARG A 706 -3.54 -20.51 3.77
C ARG A 706 -4.31 -20.78 2.48
N ASN A 707 -5.27 -21.70 2.49
CA ASN A 707 -5.99 -22.13 1.29
C ASN A 707 -7.10 -21.17 0.85
N CYS A 708 -7.85 -20.57 1.80
CA CYS A 708 -8.97 -19.67 1.47
C CYS A 708 -8.55 -18.22 1.24
N ILE A 709 -7.51 -17.74 1.93
CA ILE A 709 -7.12 -16.33 1.93
C ILE A 709 -5.82 -16.08 1.17
N LEU A 710 -4.74 -16.80 1.50
CA LEU A 710 -3.42 -16.51 0.92
C LEU A 710 -3.26 -17.10 -0.50
N ARG A 711 -3.69 -18.33 -0.69
CA ARG A 711 -3.48 -19.08 -1.93
C ARG A 711 -4.14 -18.46 -3.16
N PRO A 712 -5.37 -17.93 -3.11
CA PRO A 712 -6.02 -17.37 -4.28
C PRO A 712 -5.33 -16.09 -4.80
N GLY A 713 -4.65 -15.31 -3.94
CA GLY A 713 -4.18 -13.98 -4.30
C GLY A 713 -5.35 -13.14 -4.83
N GLY A 714 -5.15 -12.42 -5.93
CA GLY A 714 -6.18 -11.62 -6.59
C GLY A 714 -7.07 -12.39 -7.59
N SER A 715 -6.91 -13.73 -7.71
CA SER A 715 -7.68 -14.53 -8.66
C SER A 715 -9.15 -14.72 -8.26
N VAL A 716 -9.48 -14.47 -6.99
CA VAL A 716 -10.83 -14.51 -6.42
C VAL A 716 -11.13 -13.17 -5.76
N ASP A 717 -12.41 -12.77 -5.70
CA ASP A 717 -12.81 -11.55 -4.99
C ASP A 717 -12.63 -11.71 -3.47
N ALA A 718 -12.14 -10.65 -2.80
CA ALA A 718 -11.84 -10.69 -1.38
C ALA A 718 -13.06 -11.05 -0.51
N VAL A 719 -14.26 -10.58 -0.90
CA VAL A 719 -15.51 -10.92 -0.19
C VAL A 719 -15.79 -12.42 -0.25
N GLU A 720 -15.54 -13.06 -1.39
CA GLU A 720 -15.73 -14.51 -1.55
C GLU A 720 -14.73 -15.32 -0.71
N MET A 721 -13.47 -14.87 -0.68
CA MET A 721 -12.44 -15.48 0.17
C MET A 721 -12.81 -15.41 1.66
N LEU A 722 -13.29 -14.24 2.11
CA LEU A 722 -13.76 -14.06 3.50
C LEU A 722 -14.98 -14.92 3.83
N LEU A 723 -15.97 -14.98 2.94
CA LEU A 723 -17.14 -15.85 3.10
C LEU A 723 -16.75 -17.32 3.23
N GLN A 724 -15.80 -17.77 2.41
CA GLN A 724 -15.32 -19.15 2.45
C GLN A 724 -14.57 -19.47 3.76
N PHE A 725 -13.73 -18.55 4.24
CA PHE A 725 -12.96 -18.76 5.46
C PHE A 725 -13.80 -18.64 6.72
N LEU A 726 -14.69 -17.65 6.79
CA LEU A 726 -15.55 -17.37 7.97
C LEU A 726 -16.80 -18.25 8.03
N GLY A 727 -17.26 -18.79 6.89
CA GLY A 727 -18.57 -19.49 6.78
C GLY A 727 -19.79 -18.56 6.87
N ARG A 728 -19.58 -17.24 6.90
CA ARG A 728 -20.60 -16.18 6.99
C ARG A 728 -20.05 -14.86 6.43
N PRO A 729 -20.90 -13.86 6.15
CA PRO A 729 -20.42 -12.52 5.87
C PRO A 729 -19.58 -11.94 7.03
N PRO A 730 -18.54 -11.15 6.75
CA PRO A 730 -17.74 -10.50 7.80
C PRO A 730 -18.55 -9.46 8.56
N THR A 731 -18.21 -9.25 9.85
CA THR A 731 -18.82 -8.22 10.73
C THR A 731 -17.73 -7.36 11.39
N GLN A 732 -18.13 -6.16 11.87
CA GLN A 732 -17.22 -5.29 12.61
C GLN A 732 -17.15 -5.57 14.12
N ASP A 733 -17.89 -6.54 14.64
CA ASP A 733 -18.05 -6.76 16.07
C ASP A 733 -16.74 -7.08 16.76
N ALA A 734 -15.96 -8.01 16.20
CA ALA A 734 -14.63 -8.37 16.72
C ALA A 734 -13.65 -7.18 16.71
N PHE A 735 -13.72 -6.33 15.70
CA PHE A 735 -12.91 -5.11 15.62
C PHE A 735 -13.30 -4.13 16.75
N LEU A 736 -14.59 -3.87 16.96
CA LEU A 736 -15.07 -2.98 18.03
C LEU A 736 -14.69 -3.53 19.42
N GLU A 737 -14.85 -4.84 19.64
CA GLU A 737 -14.45 -5.51 20.86
C GLU A 737 -12.94 -5.37 21.12
N SER A 738 -12.10 -5.54 20.08
CA SER A 738 -10.66 -5.38 20.19
C SER A 738 -10.22 -3.98 20.62
N LYS A 739 -11.06 -2.97 20.34
CA LYS A 739 -10.86 -1.57 20.76
C LYS A 739 -11.49 -1.25 22.14
N GLY A 740 -12.05 -2.24 22.82
CA GLY A 740 -12.73 -2.05 24.11
C GLY A 740 -14.08 -1.32 23.99
N LEU A 741 -14.69 -1.33 22.81
CA LEU A 741 -15.99 -0.71 22.55
C LEU A 741 -17.13 -1.73 22.73
N ALA A 742 -18.27 -1.28 23.28
CA ALA A 742 -19.43 -2.15 23.46
C ALA A 742 -20.03 -2.53 22.09
N VAL A 743 -20.25 -3.82 21.89
CA VAL A 743 -20.97 -4.36 20.73
C VAL A 743 -22.46 -4.39 21.06
N GLY A 744 -23.24 -3.56 20.38
CA GLY A 744 -24.70 -3.58 20.51
C GLY A 744 -25.32 -4.72 19.69
N PRO A 745 -26.41 -5.39 20.17
CA PRO A 745 -27.11 -6.36 19.35
C PRO A 745 -27.69 -5.66 18.11
N GLY A 746 -27.14 -5.89 16.93
CA GLY A 746 -27.70 -5.45 15.66
C GLY A 746 -26.94 -4.39 14.86
N SER A 747 -25.66 -4.14 15.11
CA SER A 747 -24.87 -3.24 14.26
C SER A 747 -24.30 -3.96 13.02
N LEU A 748 -25.17 -4.27 12.06
CA LEU A 748 -24.72 -4.59 10.70
C LEU A 748 -24.55 -3.28 9.93
N PRO A 749 -23.39 -3.02 9.29
CA PRO A 749 -23.39 -2.09 8.18
C PRO A 749 -24.14 -2.77 7.03
N SER A 750 -25.25 -2.18 6.60
CA SER A 750 -25.99 -2.61 5.40
C SER A 750 -25.23 -2.21 4.13
N ALA A 751 -24.01 -2.67 3.97
CA ALA A 751 -23.22 -2.50 2.75
C ALA A 751 -21.96 -3.37 2.82
N CYS A 752 -22.14 -4.65 2.63
CA CYS A 752 -21.12 -5.55 2.14
C CYS A 752 -21.73 -6.42 1.05
#